data_86196a72450a28a8fc944469b0fa40eb
#
_entry.id   86196a72450a28a8fc944469b0fa40eb
#
_cell.length_a   1.000
_cell.length_b   1.000
_cell.length_c   1.000
_cell.angle_alpha   90.00
_cell.angle_beta   90.00
_cell.angle_gamma   90.00
#
_symmetry.space_group_name_H-M   'P 1'
#
loop_
_entity.id
_entity.type
_entity.pdbx_description
1 polymer ?
#
loop_
_entity_poly.entity_id
_entity_poly.type
_entity_poly.pdbx_seq_one_letter_code
_entity_poly.pdbx_strand_id
1 'polypeptide(L)'
;MTDGLMSVALPFAWEGYGMRLLMFFYNMKCNRLIIATAACSLFMAMAADVYAAKATEAVSHRQKVHNTTNAYTTGLETSIAEAESLIANATDYLPGLIADLEDAVIDARNILNGNSSQNAINQANSTLKANINRVKASYGKTFDATPHAEEYVTDRGFVHPGGLHTQEDFDRVKRLLKQGNPLVKQAMSQLRNDPLSQATAKTTPTKYIKRGGGEGENYMNAAKGAAVAYLNALRWKIDGTKDNADNAVKVLMDWATYTEGVTGDTNLNLALGLYGYAFAQAAELMRDYEGWSRDDFETFRQWMLKIWYPGIIQFLRSRCGTWENAGKWWQAPGHYWSNWGLCNDLALLTIGVLCDDVFIYNQALSFLKYDQVGTFTDPRTTDPILCDGLTDFWGNLIVTTVESDLETGAYGKLGQMNESGRDIGHATMACGLAVDLAHMAWNQGDDLFSYMDNRLAAGVEYIAAQIQSVENLPWTNYHYCTGGFHYSDSRSWLMTEPALGEQIRPYWGTVIGHYESVKGVKMPFSEKVYEKMGVDRGGQGNTSGGYDHLGYSVLMNTRDFQLAPADSIPALITPMMEYDGEIIGHNELGGLKNTYVTDKNKCLPRGKTVKLMPQLAEGEEDTGNWIWNTGETTKDITVSTDKSYAYRVTYTNKNNVKSHQVFTIAVDADCNPSPRTTGMITYKGVTVETDTVTVYYGETVTLTINGIGAYESYEWDNGSHMASVTTNPLVRPRDFTGVYINQGGVRSPHKFHVNVKYMDIQAKVNGVVINDTLDFAVNAGDNVEIGPYVPSALAGCTYKWNTGETTRTINIDGIETSGKYVLDYVVNGEKGQLVYNVFVNAAEDCNIAEGDYFVCDRLHNTVLTNNGVNQKCTMQQRMEGDDAMAQVWHITNNGQGYHNLKSLKDGLYLQVSTRATATETHGVIGFRKAVGADYYELHNKLSYYWQFDDNGTIVSNVLKAPCNYPLVFQLFDVNAISLPDVTEDMSCTIYNIMGQKLSQPVKGLNIINGKKIILN
;
A
#
# COMPACT_ATOMS: atom_id res chain seq x y z
N MET A 1 -14.39 -39.27 -44.89
CA MET A 1 -13.68 -40.41 -45.51
C MET A 1 -12.23 -40.18 -45.14
N THR A 2 -11.90 -40.78 -44.07
CA THR A 2 -11.02 -41.95 -43.87
C THR A 2 -9.54 -41.61 -44.03
N ASP A 3 -8.91 -41.66 -42.90
CA ASP A 3 -7.73 -42.40 -42.51
C ASP A 3 -6.36 -42.03 -43.06
N GLY A 4 -5.45 -41.88 -42.17
CA GLY A 4 -4.02 -41.94 -42.44
C GLY A 4 -3.13 -41.58 -41.23
N LEU A 5 -3.17 -42.34 -40.15
CA LEU A 5 -2.09 -42.45 -39.19
C LEU A 5 -0.75 -42.73 -39.89
N MET A 6 0.28 -42.00 -39.58
CA MET A 6 1.64 -42.56 -39.48
C MET A 6 2.44 -41.84 -38.39
N SER A 7 2.62 -42.61 -37.34
CA SER A 7 3.66 -42.45 -36.33
C SER A 7 5.03 -42.65 -36.97
N VAL A 8 5.95 -41.72 -36.77
CA VAL A 8 7.38 -42.04 -36.85
C VAL A 8 8.02 -41.57 -35.54
N ALA A 9 8.22 -42.51 -34.70
CA ALA A 9 9.18 -42.46 -33.61
C ALA A 9 10.58 -42.53 -34.21
N LEU A 10 11.46 -41.63 -33.85
CA LEU A 10 12.90 -41.88 -33.84
C LEU A 10 13.46 -41.41 -32.49
N PRO A 11 14.34 -42.25 -31.94
CA PRO A 11 14.76 -42.16 -30.58
C PRO A 11 16.16 -41.58 -30.42
N PHE A 12 16.46 -41.22 -29.15
CA PHE A 12 17.79 -41.20 -28.55
C PHE A 12 18.73 -40.02 -28.78
N ALA A 13 18.95 -39.32 -27.70
CA ALA A 13 20.25 -39.24 -27.04
C ALA A 13 20.25 -38.25 -25.85
N TRP A 14 19.61 -38.64 -24.75
CA TRP A 14 19.78 -37.87 -23.51
C TRP A 14 19.74 -38.74 -22.23
N GLU A 15 20.32 -39.91 -22.31
CA GLU A 15 20.53 -40.77 -21.13
C GLU A 15 22.03 -40.86 -20.76
N GLY A 16 22.66 -39.84 -20.48
CA GLY A 16 24.07 -39.90 -20.06
C GLY A 16 24.50 -38.87 -19.02
N TYR A 17 23.91 -37.73 -19.05
CA TYR A 17 24.36 -36.61 -18.17
C TYR A 17 23.46 -36.39 -16.95
N GLY A 18 22.18 -36.68 -17.03
CA GLY A 18 21.25 -36.48 -15.90
C GLY A 18 21.47 -37.48 -14.76
N MET A 19 21.79 -38.71 -15.06
CA MET A 19 22.03 -39.74 -14.03
C MET A 19 23.37 -39.55 -13.30
N ARG A 20 24.41 -39.06 -13.96
CA ARG A 20 25.69 -38.76 -13.28
C ARG A 20 25.60 -37.54 -12.35
N LEU A 21 24.77 -36.54 -12.69
CA LEU A 21 24.54 -35.39 -11.82
C LEU A 21 23.64 -35.75 -10.59
N LEU A 22 22.62 -36.58 -10.80
CA LEU A 22 21.81 -37.10 -9.70
C LEU A 22 22.58 -38.00 -8.75
N MET A 23 23.46 -38.87 -9.25
CA MET A 23 24.36 -39.66 -8.40
C MET A 23 25.38 -38.78 -7.66
N PHE A 24 25.85 -37.71 -8.28
CA PHE A 24 26.78 -36.79 -7.62
C PHE A 24 26.08 -36.03 -6.48
N PHE A 25 24.85 -35.57 -6.70
CA PHE A 25 24.06 -34.87 -5.65
C PHE A 25 23.54 -35.85 -4.58
N TYR A 26 23.23 -37.11 -4.95
CA TYR A 26 22.83 -38.16 -3.99
C TYR A 26 24.02 -38.56 -3.09
N ASN A 27 25.20 -38.75 -3.65
CA ASN A 27 26.41 -39.02 -2.90
C ASN A 27 26.87 -37.85 -2.02
N MET A 28 26.69 -36.58 -2.45
CA MET A 28 26.95 -35.40 -1.61
C MET A 28 25.96 -35.28 -0.44
N LYS A 29 24.66 -35.59 -0.65
CA LYS A 29 23.69 -35.58 0.46
C LYS A 29 23.90 -36.76 1.42
N CYS A 30 24.18 -37.94 0.92
CA CYS A 30 24.48 -39.11 1.78
C CYS A 30 25.78 -38.91 2.58
N ASN A 31 26.83 -38.37 1.98
CA ASN A 31 28.06 -38.09 2.72
C ASN A 31 27.94 -36.99 3.80
N ARG A 32 27.09 -35.97 3.55
CA ARG A 32 26.78 -34.98 4.60
C ARG A 32 25.91 -35.53 5.71
N LEU A 33 24.99 -36.44 5.40
CA LEU A 33 24.15 -37.11 6.40
C LEU A 33 24.97 -38.12 7.23
N ILE A 34 25.92 -38.84 6.62
CA ILE A 34 26.82 -39.79 7.31
C ILE A 34 27.82 -39.01 8.21
N ILE A 35 28.31 -37.87 7.76
CA ILE A 35 29.20 -37.01 8.58
C ILE A 35 28.40 -36.36 9.73
N ALA A 36 27.14 -35.94 9.48
CA ALA A 36 26.30 -35.38 10.53
C ALA A 36 25.88 -36.44 11.58
N THR A 37 25.54 -37.65 11.16
CA THR A 37 25.23 -38.76 12.08
C THR A 37 26.45 -39.27 12.84
N ALA A 38 27.62 -39.35 12.21
CA ALA A 38 28.87 -39.69 12.91
C ALA A 38 29.27 -38.59 13.90
N ALA A 39 29.11 -37.34 13.56
CA ALA A 39 29.37 -36.20 14.48
C ALA A 39 28.35 -36.17 15.64
N CYS A 40 27.07 -36.44 15.40
CA CYS A 40 26.07 -36.55 16.46
C CYS A 40 26.30 -37.76 17.36
N SER A 41 26.73 -38.92 16.81
CA SER A 41 27.04 -40.10 17.62
C SER A 41 28.30 -39.93 18.45
N LEU A 42 29.30 -39.23 17.91
CA LEU A 42 30.53 -38.88 18.67
C LEU A 42 30.24 -37.87 19.77
N PHE A 43 29.33 -36.88 19.49
CA PHE A 43 28.89 -35.91 20.46
C PHE A 43 28.04 -36.50 21.58
N MET A 44 27.17 -37.50 21.26
CA MET A 44 26.40 -38.22 22.27
C MET A 44 27.26 -39.20 23.10
N ALA A 45 28.28 -39.79 22.51
CA ALA A 45 29.21 -40.66 23.27
C ALA A 45 30.08 -39.80 24.22
N MET A 46 30.59 -38.66 23.78
CA MET A 46 31.32 -37.71 24.61
C MET A 46 30.42 -37.06 25.67
N ALA A 47 29.12 -36.85 25.40
CA ALA A 47 28.18 -36.38 26.40
C ALA A 47 27.84 -37.44 27.44
N ALA A 48 27.78 -38.71 27.07
CA ALA A 48 27.52 -39.82 28.01
C ALA A 48 28.68 -40.02 28.99
N ASP A 49 29.92 -39.93 28.55
CA ASP A 49 31.11 -40.05 29.40
C ASP A 49 31.27 -38.82 30.33
N VAL A 50 30.90 -37.63 29.86
CA VAL A 50 30.86 -36.42 30.71
C VAL A 50 29.74 -36.47 31.74
N TYR A 51 28.57 -37.13 31.38
CA TYR A 51 27.48 -37.32 32.34
C TYR A 51 27.80 -38.39 33.39
N ALA A 52 28.49 -39.48 33.03
CA ALA A 52 28.92 -40.49 33.97
C ALA A 52 30.01 -39.99 34.93
N ALA A 53 30.94 -39.15 34.47
CA ALA A 53 31.94 -38.51 35.32
C ALA A 53 31.35 -37.48 36.27
N LYS A 54 30.29 -36.73 35.82
CA LYS A 54 29.58 -35.75 36.67
C LYS A 54 28.63 -36.39 37.69
N ALA A 55 28.10 -37.57 37.43
CA ALA A 55 27.25 -38.29 38.39
C ALA A 55 28.01 -38.83 39.59
N THR A 56 29.30 -39.14 39.45
CA THR A 56 30.16 -39.59 40.57
C THR A 56 30.68 -38.43 41.37
N GLU A 57 30.83 -37.22 40.81
CA GLU A 57 31.21 -36.01 41.57
C GLU A 57 30.03 -35.39 42.34
N ALA A 58 28.79 -35.55 41.85
CA ALA A 58 27.56 -34.97 42.45
C ALA A 58 27.17 -35.63 43.79
N VAL A 59 27.69 -36.84 44.11
CA VAL A 59 27.39 -37.53 45.39
C VAL A 59 28.35 -37.08 46.52
N SER A 60 29.54 -36.55 46.21
CA SER A 60 30.48 -36.01 47.21
C SER A 60 30.28 -34.53 47.55
N HIS A 61 29.47 -33.78 46.76
CA HIS A 61 29.27 -32.33 46.93
C HIS A 61 28.02 -31.89 47.68
N ARG A 62 27.17 -32.84 48.12
CA ARG A 62 25.93 -32.48 48.86
C ARG A 62 26.14 -32.03 50.30
N GLN A 63 27.35 -31.96 50.79
CA GLN A 63 27.66 -31.53 52.16
C GLN A 63 28.44 -30.22 52.30
N LYS A 64 28.62 -29.43 51.23
CA LYS A 64 29.30 -28.12 51.28
C LYS A 64 28.56 -26.95 50.65
N VAL A 65 27.25 -26.98 50.61
CA VAL A 65 26.41 -25.91 49.99
C VAL A 65 25.84 -25.05 51.10
N HIS A 66 26.65 -24.26 51.77
CA HIS A 66 26.13 -23.16 52.58
C HIS A 66 27.01 -21.92 52.68
N ASN A 67 28.06 -21.72 51.84
CA ASN A 67 28.84 -20.49 51.90
C ASN A 67 29.53 -20.10 50.60
N THR A 68 28.91 -20.20 49.40
CA THR A 68 29.56 -19.88 48.14
C THR A 68 28.76 -18.99 47.20
N THR A 69 27.75 -18.26 47.64
CA THR A 69 26.93 -17.39 46.78
C THR A 69 27.65 -16.14 46.29
N ASN A 70 28.68 -15.62 46.95
CA ASN A 70 29.31 -14.35 46.56
C ASN A 70 30.45 -14.45 45.54
N ALA A 71 31.01 -15.62 45.24
CA ALA A 71 32.12 -15.74 44.27
C ALA A 71 31.67 -15.86 42.82
N TYR A 72 30.43 -16.30 42.54
CA TYR A 72 29.93 -16.58 41.22
C TYR A 72 29.24 -15.38 40.55
N THR A 73 28.80 -14.35 41.26
CA THR A 73 28.23 -13.11 40.75
C THR A 73 29.30 -12.13 40.26
N THR A 74 30.49 -12.13 40.84
CA THR A 74 31.59 -11.20 40.54
C THR A 74 31.96 -11.17 39.06
N GLY A 75 31.91 -12.30 38.35
CA GLY A 75 32.19 -12.37 36.92
C GLY A 75 31.14 -11.65 36.09
N LEU A 76 29.87 -11.76 36.43
CA LEU A 76 28.77 -11.08 35.74
C LEU A 76 28.77 -9.58 36.12
N GLU A 77 28.98 -9.23 37.36
CA GLU A 77 29.10 -7.83 37.83
C GLU A 77 30.23 -7.09 37.11
N THR A 78 31.40 -7.75 36.95
CA THR A 78 32.52 -7.18 36.18
C THR A 78 32.17 -6.94 34.73
N SER A 79 31.47 -7.87 34.09
CA SER A 79 31.02 -7.73 32.70
C SER A 79 29.96 -6.65 32.56
N ILE A 80 29.06 -6.47 33.52
CA ILE A 80 28.11 -5.35 33.56
C ILE A 80 28.85 -4.01 33.63
N ALA A 81 29.84 -3.87 34.54
CA ALA A 81 30.60 -2.63 34.64
C ALA A 81 31.37 -2.30 33.36
N GLU A 82 31.94 -3.30 32.68
CA GLU A 82 32.59 -3.15 31.39
C GLU A 82 31.57 -2.72 30.29
N ALA A 83 30.37 -3.31 30.23
CA ALA A 83 29.32 -2.96 29.31
C ALA A 83 28.86 -1.53 29.53
N GLU A 84 28.62 -1.11 30.76
CA GLU A 84 28.22 0.26 31.11
C GLU A 84 29.28 1.31 30.74
N SER A 85 30.55 0.97 30.81
CA SER A 85 31.63 1.84 30.32
C SER A 85 31.57 2.02 28.79
N LEU A 86 31.20 0.99 28.04
CA LEU A 86 31.00 1.09 26.57
C LEU A 86 29.75 1.90 26.25
N ILE A 87 28.65 1.68 26.97
CA ILE A 87 27.40 2.45 26.80
C ILE A 87 27.62 3.94 27.09
N ALA A 88 28.43 4.27 28.09
CA ALA A 88 28.77 5.66 28.39
C ALA A 88 29.53 6.37 27.24
N ASN A 89 30.16 5.61 26.34
CA ASN A 89 30.87 6.09 25.16
C ASN A 89 30.16 5.66 23.87
N ALA A 90 28.82 5.63 23.88
CA ALA A 90 27.97 5.09 22.81
C ALA A 90 28.25 5.67 21.42
N THR A 91 28.65 6.94 21.34
CA THR A 91 28.94 7.66 20.09
C THR A 91 30.09 7.06 19.27
N ASP A 92 30.95 6.26 19.90
CA ASP A 92 32.10 5.65 19.24
C ASP A 92 31.76 4.33 18.55
N TYR A 93 30.49 3.86 18.65
CA TYR A 93 30.05 2.53 18.24
C TYR A 93 28.74 2.57 17.46
N LEU A 94 28.39 1.47 16.80
CA LEU A 94 27.11 1.34 16.08
C LEU A 94 25.92 1.38 17.06
N PRO A 95 24.91 2.23 16.82
CA PRO A 95 23.82 2.47 17.77
C PRO A 95 22.96 1.23 18.07
N GLY A 96 22.71 0.38 17.07
CA GLY A 96 21.97 -0.86 17.28
C GLY A 96 22.71 -1.88 18.15
N LEU A 97 24.06 -1.92 18.08
CA LEU A 97 24.87 -2.79 18.96
C LEU A 97 24.94 -2.26 20.39
N ILE A 98 24.96 -0.94 20.57
CA ILE A 98 24.84 -0.33 21.90
C ILE A 98 23.48 -0.66 22.52
N ALA A 99 22.39 -0.54 21.76
CA ALA A 99 21.07 -0.91 22.25
C ALA A 99 20.95 -2.41 22.58
N ASP A 100 21.59 -3.29 21.79
CA ASP A 100 21.70 -4.73 22.11
C ASP A 100 22.47 -4.96 23.42
N LEU A 101 23.51 -4.15 23.67
CA LEU A 101 24.31 -4.23 24.91
C LEU A 101 23.51 -3.74 26.11
N GLU A 102 22.76 -2.65 25.99
CA GLU A 102 21.84 -2.15 27.02
C GLU A 102 20.82 -3.21 27.41
N ASP A 103 20.20 -3.86 26.42
CA ASP A 103 19.24 -4.95 26.64
C ASP A 103 19.90 -6.12 27.38
N ALA A 104 21.13 -6.50 27.01
CA ALA A 104 21.87 -7.54 27.69
C ALA A 104 22.26 -7.16 29.14
N VAL A 105 22.55 -5.89 29.44
CA VAL A 105 22.77 -5.38 30.80
C VAL A 105 21.50 -5.45 31.63
N ILE A 106 20.34 -5.07 31.07
CA ILE A 106 19.03 -5.17 31.73
C ILE A 106 18.75 -6.63 32.13
N ASP A 107 18.90 -7.56 31.18
CA ASP A 107 18.68 -8.98 31.43
C ASP A 107 19.67 -9.52 32.50
N ALA A 108 20.95 -9.18 32.40
CA ALA A 108 21.96 -9.56 33.37
C ALA A 108 21.62 -9.05 34.76
N ARG A 109 21.15 -7.83 34.92
CA ARG A 109 20.73 -7.24 36.21
C ARG A 109 19.47 -7.94 36.76
N ASN A 110 18.49 -8.26 35.89
CA ASN A 110 17.29 -9.02 36.29
C ASN A 110 17.67 -10.41 36.81
N ILE A 111 18.66 -11.06 36.20
CA ILE A 111 19.19 -12.36 36.63
C ILE A 111 19.90 -12.25 37.96
N LEU A 112 20.70 -11.19 38.17
CA LEU A 112 21.39 -10.96 39.47
C LEU A 112 20.41 -10.65 40.59
N ASN A 113 19.37 -9.87 40.35
CA ASN A 113 18.37 -9.47 41.34
C ASN A 113 17.35 -10.58 41.64
N GLY A 114 17.27 -11.60 40.78
CA GLY A 114 16.39 -12.74 40.93
C GLY A 114 17.05 -13.90 41.68
N ASN A 115 16.22 -14.87 42.08
CA ASN A 115 16.75 -16.10 42.72
C ASN A 115 17.22 -17.09 41.63
N SER A 116 18.13 -16.62 40.77
CA SER A 116 18.54 -17.30 39.54
C SER A 116 19.55 -18.43 39.81
N SER A 117 19.46 -19.49 39.02
CA SER A 117 20.43 -20.59 39.09
C SER A 117 21.82 -20.15 38.61
N GLN A 118 22.85 -20.83 39.07
CA GLN A 118 24.24 -20.58 38.62
C GLN A 118 24.38 -20.71 37.10
N ASN A 119 23.63 -21.62 36.45
CA ASN A 119 23.63 -21.76 35.01
C ASN A 119 23.06 -20.53 34.33
N ALA A 120 22.01 -19.92 34.87
CA ALA A 120 21.43 -18.67 34.35
C ALA A 120 22.42 -17.51 34.43
N ILE A 121 23.12 -17.38 35.58
CA ILE A 121 24.18 -16.37 35.79
C ILE A 121 25.33 -16.56 34.78
N ASN A 122 25.78 -17.81 34.59
CA ASN A 122 26.85 -18.12 33.64
C ASN A 122 26.41 -17.82 32.18
N GLN A 123 25.18 -18.14 31.83
CA GLN A 123 24.59 -17.85 30.49
C GLN A 123 24.51 -16.36 30.26
N ALA A 124 23.98 -15.59 31.20
CA ALA A 124 23.90 -14.13 31.12
C ALA A 124 25.29 -13.50 30.95
N ASN A 125 26.29 -13.97 31.71
CA ASN A 125 27.66 -13.51 31.57
C ASN A 125 28.25 -13.83 30.19
N SER A 126 27.97 -15.00 29.63
CA SER A 126 28.43 -15.38 28.30
C SER A 126 27.76 -14.50 27.22
N THR A 127 26.46 -14.28 27.31
CA THR A 127 25.71 -13.42 26.41
C THR A 127 26.21 -11.98 26.47
N LEU A 128 26.39 -11.44 27.67
CA LEU A 128 26.88 -10.09 27.85
C LEU A 128 28.29 -9.90 27.27
N LYS A 129 29.20 -10.83 27.50
CA LYS A 129 30.54 -10.82 26.88
C LYS A 129 30.50 -10.88 25.35
N ALA A 130 29.59 -11.66 24.77
CA ALA A 130 29.44 -11.71 23.34
C ALA A 130 29.02 -10.35 22.79
N ASN A 131 28.05 -9.67 23.43
CA ASN A 131 27.64 -8.32 23.04
C ASN A 131 28.75 -7.29 23.25
N ILE A 132 29.48 -7.31 24.35
CA ILE A 132 30.68 -6.46 24.59
C ILE A 132 31.66 -6.60 23.40
N ASN A 133 31.95 -7.82 22.99
CA ASN A 133 32.89 -8.07 21.90
C ASN A 133 32.36 -7.54 20.54
N ARG A 134 31.06 -7.68 20.27
CA ARG A 134 30.44 -7.12 19.08
C ARG A 134 30.53 -5.59 19.07
N VAL A 135 30.23 -4.94 20.18
CA VAL A 135 30.33 -3.48 20.31
C VAL A 135 31.79 -3.04 20.11
N LYS A 136 32.76 -3.63 20.79
CA LYS A 136 34.18 -3.30 20.60
C LYS A 136 34.67 -3.46 19.15
N ALA A 137 34.17 -4.47 18.42
CA ALA A 137 34.48 -4.69 17.01
C ALA A 137 33.85 -3.63 16.07
N SER A 138 32.93 -2.81 16.57
CA SER A 138 32.30 -1.70 15.83
C SER A 138 32.95 -0.34 16.13
N TYR A 139 34.03 -0.27 16.88
CA TYR A 139 34.69 0.98 17.24
C TYR A 139 35.05 1.80 15.98
N GLY A 140 34.67 3.07 15.96
CA GLY A 140 34.86 3.98 14.84
C GLY A 140 33.98 3.73 13.62
N LYS A 141 33.08 2.74 13.66
CA LYS A 141 32.06 2.57 12.62
C LYS A 141 30.88 3.51 12.85
N THR A 142 30.37 4.08 11.79
CA THR A 142 29.20 4.97 11.79
C THR A 142 28.04 4.31 11.07
N PHE A 143 26.83 4.64 11.49
CA PHE A 143 25.60 4.30 10.79
C PHE A 143 24.88 5.60 10.41
N ASP A 144 24.62 5.76 9.13
CA ASP A 144 23.96 6.95 8.60
C ASP A 144 22.54 6.59 8.14
N ALA A 145 21.54 7.03 8.91
CA ALA A 145 20.13 6.91 8.61
C ALA A 145 19.56 8.17 7.96
N THR A 146 20.41 9.10 7.52
CA THR A 146 19.96 10.29 6.82
C THR A 146 19.39 9.88 5.46
N PRO A 147 18.17 10.26 5.09
CA PRO A 147 17.66 10.06 3.75
C PRO A 147 18.52 10.81 2.75
N HIS A 148 18.60 10.33 1.52
CA HIS A 148 19.32 11.02 0.44
C HIS A 148 18.76 12.43 0.24
N ALA A 149 17.44 12.58 0.35
CA ALA A 149 16.78 13.88 0.47
C ALA A 149 15.95 13.91 1.77
N GLU A 150 16.07 14.97 2.57
CA GLU A 150 15.41 15.10 3.87
C GLU A 150 13.89 14.98 3.76
N GLU A 151 13.32 15.64 2.77
CA GLU A 151 11.92 15.53 2.33
C GLU A 151 11.88 15.85 0.85
N TYR A 152 11.16 15.07 0.05
CA TYR A 152 10.85 15.56 -1.28
C TYR A 152 9.61 16.45 -1.22
N VAL A 153 9.66 17.51 -2.00
CA VAL A 153 8.59 18.50 -2.05
C VAL A 153 7.52 17.99 -3.02
N THR A 154 6.32 17.73 -2.52
CA THR A 154 5.23 17.22 -3.36
C THR A 154 4.52 18.32 -4.15
N ASP A 155 4.59 19.57 -3.70
CA ASP A 155 3.96 20.70 -4.37
C ASP A 155 4.87 21.29 -5.44
N ARG A 156 4.75 20.83 -6.67
CA ARG A 156 5.38 21.47 -7.84
C ARG A 156 4.45 22.46 -8.56
N GLY A 157 3.33 22.84 -7.96
CA GLY A 157 2.32 23.66 -8.61
C GLY A 157 1.59 22.90 -9.72
N PHE A 158 1.17 21.67 -9.48
CA PHE A 158 0.35 20.91 -10.42
C PHE A 158 -0.89 21.71 -10.86
N VAL A 159 -1.27 21.56 -12.13
CA VAL A 159 -2.51 22.09 -12.66
C VAL A 159 -3.65 21.13 -12.34
N HIS A 160 -4.76 21.64 -11.82
CA HIS A 160 -5.96 20.84 -11.52
C HIS A 160 -7.25 21.51 -12.04
N PRO A 161 -8.13 20.76 -12.69
CA PRO A 161 -7.84 19.45 -13.25
C PRO A 161 -6.70 19.56 -14.25
N GLY A 162 -5.89 18.52 -14.36
CA GLY A 162 -4.63 18.62 -15.09
C GLY A 162 -4.16 17.31 -15.72
N GLY A 163 -5.03 16.33 -15.81
CA GLY A 163 -4.82 15.12 -16.58
C GLY A 163 -4.98 15.37 -18.08
N LEU A 164 -5.83 14.60 -18.75
CA LEU A 164 -6.14 14.82 -20.18
C LEU A 164 -6.81 16.18 -20.42
N HIS A 165 -7.41 16.79 -19.42
CA HIS A 165 -8.16 18.04 -19.57
C HIS A 165 -7.87 19.00 -18.43
N THR A 166 -7.74 20.28 -18.81
CA THR A 166 -7.61 21.39 -17.89
C THR A 166 -8.93 22.18 -17.77
N GLN A 167 -9.03 23.08 -16.81
CA GLN A 167 -10.18 23.97 -16.72
C GLN A 167 -10.32 24.86 -17.97
N GLU A 168 -9.21 25.26 -18.57
CA GLU A 168 -9.21 26.06 -19.82
C GLU A 168 -9.83 25.29 -20.98
N ASP A 169 -9.63 23.96 -21.06
CA ASP A 169 -10.25 23.12 -22.06
C ASP A 169 -11.78 23.10 -21.92
N PHE A 170 -12.29 22.98 -20.71
CA PHE A 170 -13.73 23.04 -20.44
C PHE A 170 -14.31 24.41 -20.78
N ASP A 171 -13.62 25.47 -20.44
CA ASP A 171 -14.07 26.84 -20.76
C ASP A 171 -14.09 27.08 -22.26
N ARG A 172 -13.11 26.56 -23.00
CA ARG A 172 -13.09 26.55 -24.48
C ARG A 172 -14.28 25.78 -25.05
N VAL A 173 -14.54 24.56 -24.59
CA VAL A 173 -15.68 23.76 -25.06
C VAL A 173 -16.99 24.49 -24.83
N LYS A 174 -17.22 25.04 -23.63
CA LYS A 174 -18.42 25.82 -23.31
C LYS A 174 -18.56 27.05 -24.21
N ARG A 175 -17.46 27.76 -24.50
CA ARG A 175 -17.45 28.91 -25.42
C ARG A 175 -17.80 28.49 -26.83
N LEU A 176 -17.21 27.43 -27.38
CA LEU A 176 -17.47 26.91 -28.71
C LEU A 176 -18.92 26.41 -28.87
N LEU A 177 -19.47 25.77 -27.84
CA LEU A 177 -20.89 25.39 -27.81
C LEU A 177 -21.79 26.61 -27.87
N LYS A 178 -21.48 27.66 -27.11
CA LYS A 178 -22.24 28.92 -27.12
C LYS A 178 -22.15 29.63 -28.46
N GLN A 179 -21.01 29.61 -29.12
CA GLN A 179 -20.77 30.17 -30.44
C GLN A 179 -21.45 29.35 -31.56
N GLY A 180 -21.88 28.14 -31.26
CA GLY A 180 -22.56 27.30 -32.21
C GLY A 180 -21.65 26.47 -33.11
N ASN A 181 -20.38 26.25 -32.73
CA ASN A 181 -19.46 25.42 -33.48
C ASN A 181 -20.07 24.08 -33.84
N PRO A 182 -20.21 23.71 -35.13
CA PRO A 182 -20.98 22.54 -35.55
C PRO A 182 -20.32 21.23 -35.10
N LEU A 183 -18.99 21.14 -35.12
CA LEU A 183 -18.23 19.96 -34.79
C LEU A 183 -18.35 19.67 -33.29
N VAL A 184 -18.14 20.69 -32.45
CA VAL A 184 -18.24 20.57 -30.99
C VAL A 184 -19.69 20.28 -30.57
N LYS A 185 -20.70 20.86 -31.26
CA LYS A 185 -22.10 20.52 -31.01
C LYS A 185 -22.42 19.06 -31.33
N GLN A 186 -21.91 18.54 -32.44
CA GLN A 186 -22.06 17.14 -32.80
C GLN A 186 -21.41 16.22 -31.79
N ALA A 187 -20.17 16.50 -31.37
CA ALA A 187 -19.43 15.75 -30.36
C ALA A 187 -20.15 15.76 -29.01
N MET A 188 -20.66 16.92 -28.58
CA MET A 188 -21.41 17.04 -27.34
C MET A 188 -22.76 16.30 -27.41
N SER A 189 -23.43 16.32 -28.56
CA SER A 189 -24.63 15.52 -28.75
C SER A 189 -24.34 14.02 -28.63
N GLN A 190 -23.22 13.58 -29.18
CA GLN A 190 -22.77 12.19 -29.05
C GLN A 190 -22.49 11.81 -27.60
N LEU A 191 -21.76 12.66 -26.84
CA LEU A 191 -21.53 12.45 -25.41
C LEU A 191 -22.84 12.35 -24.63
N ARG A 192 -23.81 13.28 -24.88
CA ARG A 192 -25.09 13.29 -24.19
C ARG A 192 -25.94 12.05 -24.47
N ASN A 193 -25.79 11.42 -25.62
CA ASN A 193 -26.52 10.22 -26.04
C ASN A 193 -25.76 8.92 -25.72
N ASP A 194 -24.51 8.99 -25.24
CA ASP A 194 -23.76 7.80 -24.87
C ASP A 194 -24.39 7.12 -23.65
N PRO A 195 -24.69 5.80 -23.69
CA PRO A 195 -25.28 5.09 -22.56
C PRO A 195 -24.45 5.14 -21.29
N LEU A 196 -23.13 5.21 -21.42
CA LEU A 196 -22.22 5.26 -20.27
C LEU A 196 -22.12 6.65 -19.64
N SER A 197 -22.53 7.70 -20.36
CA SER A 197 -22.57 9.08 -19.85
C SER A 197 -23.86 9.41 -19.11
N GLN A 198 -24.79 8.47 -18.99
CA GLN A 198 -26.05 8.71 -18.27
C GLN A 198 -25.81 8.66 -16.77
N ALA A 199 -26.46 9.56 -16.02
CA ALA A 199 -26.41 9.58 -14.55
C ALA A 199 -26.94 8.29 -13.89
N THR A 200 -27.67 7.48 -14.65
CA THR A 200 -28.21 6.17 -14.21
C THR A 200 -27.34 4.99 -14.64
N ALA A 201 -26.24 5.23 -15.34
CA ALA A 201 -25.32 4.17 -15.77
C ALA A 201 -24.72 3.45 -14.54
N LYS A 202 -24.83 2.12 -14.56
CA LYS A 202 -24.36 1.26 -13.46
C LYS A 202 -23.09 0.53 -13.84
N THR A 203 -22.29 0.22 -12.85
CA THR A 203 -21.06 -0.57 -12.98
C THR A 203 -21.13 -1.83 -12.11
N THR A 204 -20.21 -2.74 -12.34
CA THR A 204 -20.12 -4.00 -11.59
C THR A 204 -18.71 -4.12 -11.03
N PRO A 205 -18.42 -3.52 -9.86
CA PRO A 205 -17.13 -3.67 -9.21
C PRO A 205 -16.81 -5.12 -8.92
N THR A 206 -15.54 -5.48 -9.03
CA THR A 206 -15.05 -6.83 -8.75
C THR A 206 -13.96 -6.77 -7.68
N LYS A 207 -13.95 -7.74 -6.77
CA LYS A 207 -12.97 -7.80 -5.69
C LYS A 207 -11.54 -7.89 -6.25
N TYR A 208 -11.36 -8.71 -7.28
CA TYR A 208 -10.13 -8.80 -8.05
C TYR A 208 -10.43 -8.55 -9.52
N ILE A 209 -9.71 -7.63 -10.14
CA ILE A 209 -9.75 -7.41 -11.59
C ILE A 209 -8.85 -8.44 -12.22
N LYS A 210 -9.42 -9.36 -13.02
CA LYS A 210 -8.66 -10.43 -13.66
C LYS A 210 -8.54 -10.21 -15.16
N ARG A 211 -7.28 -10.15 -15.66
CA ARG A 211 -6.96 -10.12 -17.09
C ARG A 211 -5.86 -11.12 -17.41
N GLY A 212 -6.11 -12.00 -18.39
CA GLY A 212 -5.25 -13.12 -18.73
C GLY A 212 -5.46 -14.34 -17.82
N GLY A 213 -4.88 -15.46 -18.23
CA GLY A 213 -5.02 -16.75 -17.54
C GLY A 213 -6.32 -17.50 -17.85
N GLY A 214 -7.14 -17.04 -18.83
CA GLY A 214 -8.30 -17.74 -19.35
C GLY A 214 -9.56 -17.59 -18.49
N GLU A 215 -10.07 -18.68 -17.94
CA GLU A 215 -11.35 -18.72 -17.25
C GLU A 215 -11.49 -17.66 -16.13
N GLY A 216 -12.63 -16.99 -16.11
CA GLY A 216 -12.97 -16.01 -15.06
C GLY A 216 -12.43 -14.58 -15.30
N GLU A 217 -11.99 -14.24 -16.50
CA GLU A 217 -11.64 -12.86 -16.85
C GLU A 217 -12.82 -11.91 -16.70
N ASN A 218 -12.57 -10.75 -16.05
CA ASN A 218 -13.61 -9.77 -15.76
C ASN A 218 -13.15 -8.32 -15.99
N TYR A 219 -11.96 -8.11 -16.53
CA TYR A 219 -11.32 -6.81 -16.70
C TYR A 219 -12.16 -5.78 -17.45
N MET A 220 -13.08 -6.22 -18.32
CA MET A 220 -14.00 -5.33 -19.02
C MET A 220 -14.97 -4.61 -18.07
N ASN A 221 -15.23 -5.16 -16.89
CA ASN A 221 -16.02 -4.44 -15.88
C ASN A 221 -15.27 -3.20 -15.38
N ALA A 222 -13.96 -3.31 -15.16
CA ALA A 222 -13.11 -2.16 -14.77
C ALA A 222 -13.02 -1.13 -15.90
N ALA A 223 -12.80 -1.57 -17.14
CA ALA A 223 -12.77 -0.69 -18.31
C ALA A 223 -14.06 0.13 -18.44
N LYS A 224 -15.22 -0.53 -18.37
CA LYS A 224 -16.52 0.14 -18.40
C LYS A 224 -16.77 0.99 -17.15
N GLY A 225 -16.32 0.52 -15.98
CA GLY A 225 -16.45 1.27 -14.73
C GLY A 225 -15.75 2.62 -14.80
N ALA A 226 -14.50 2.62 -15.22
CA ALA A 226 -13.72 3.84 -15.40
C ALA A 226 -14.33 4.75 -16.48
N ALA A 227 -14.80 4.19 -17.60
CA ALA A 227 -15.48 4.95 -18.66
C ALA A 227 -16.77 5.61 -18.15
N VAL A 228 -17.60 4.90 -17.37
CA VAL A 228 -18.81 5.50 -16.76
C VAL A 228 -18.43 6.68 -15.87
N ALA A 229 -17.45 6.52 -14.99
CA ALA A 229 -17.01 7.60 -14.10
C ALA A 229 -16.50 8.80 -14.92
N TYR A 230 -15.63 8.57 -15.88
CA TYR A 230 -15.05 9.61 -16.73
C TYR A 230 -16.09 10.36 -17.56
N LEU A 231 -17.00 9.66 -18.25
CA LEU A 231 -18.00 10.30 -19.10
C LEU A 231 -19.03 11.08 -18.27
N ASN A 232 -19.38 10.61 -17.08
CA ASN A 232 -20.23 11.35 -16.15
C ASN A 232 -19.49 12.59 -15.60
N ALA A 233 -18.20 12.50 -15.33
CA ALA A 233 -17.38 13.65 -14.95
C ALA A 233 -17.31 14.70 -16.08
N LEU A 234 -17.11 14.29 -17.35
CA LEU A 234 -17.18 15.20 -18.50
C LEU A 234 -18.54 15.90 -18.60
N ARG A 235 -19.65 15.15 -18.44
CA ARG A 235 -20.99 15.72 -18.43
C ARG A 235 -21.15 16.78 -17.34
N TRP A 236 -20.70 16.49 -16.15
CA TRP A 236 -20.72 17.47 -15.06
C TRP A 236 -19.89 18.72 -15.39
N LYS A 237 -18.65 18.54 -15.81
CA LYS A 237 -17.75 19.68 -16.13
C LYS A 237 -18.29 20.58 -17.23
N ILE A 238 -18.96 20.03 -18.25
CA ILE A 238 -19.47 20.76 -19.41
C ILE A 238 -20.91 21.25 -19.18
N ASP A 239 -21.83 20.35 -18.81
CA ASP A 239 -23.26 20.63 -18.67
C ASP A 239 -23.65 21.18 -17.28
N GLY A 240 -22.81 20.97 -16.25
CA GLY A 240 -23.09 21.32 -14.85
C GLY A 240 -24.11 20.40 -14.17
N THR A 241 -24.35 19.20 -14.68
CA THR A 241 -25.39 18.29 -14.17
C THR A 241 -24.92 17.57 -12.92
N LYS A 242 -25.56 17.91 -11.78
CA LYS A 242 -25.23 17.33 -10.48
C LYS A 242 -25.39 15.81 -10.43
N ASP A 243 -26.46 15.27 -11.01
CA ASP A 243 -26.70 13.82 -11.02
C ASP A 243 -25.57 13.04 -11.69
N ASN A 244 -24.92 13.62 -12.70
CA ASN A 244 -23.75 13.04 -13.33
C ASN A 244 -22.52 13.08 -12.39
N ALA A 245 -22.33 14.21 -11.67
CA ALA A 245 -21.25 14.29 -10.68
C ALA A 245 -21.43 13.26 -9.57
N ASP A 246 -22.65 13.16 -9.03
CA ASP A 246 -22.98 12.17 -7.97
C ASP A 246 -22.73 10.73 -8.46
N ASN A 247 -23.12 10.42 -9.71
CA ASN A 247 -22.87 9.10 -10.29
C ASN A 247 -21.37 8.82 -10.52
N ALA A 248 -20.62 9.82 -10.96
CA ALA A 248 -19.16 9.67 -11.14
C ALA A 248 -18.46 9.32 -9.82
N VAL A 249 -18.75 10.10 -8.77
CA VAL A 249 -18.19 9.86 -7.41
C VAL A 249 -18.64 8.51 -6.89
N LYS A 250 -19.93 8.18 -7.02
CA LYS A 250 -20.44 6.89 -6.57
C LYS A 250 -19.69 5.73 -7.22
N VAL A 251 -19.50 5.77 -8.53
CA VAL A 251 -18.76 4.73 -9.27
C VAL A 251 -17.32 4.65 -8.79
N LEU A 252 -16.63 5.77 -8.66
CA LEU A 252 -15.25 5.80 -8.17
C LEU A 252 -15.14 5.16 -6.77
N MET A 253 -16.04 5.49 -5.85
CA MET A 253 -16.04 4.94 -4.50
C MET A 253 -16.49 3.47 -4.44
N ASP A 254 -17.48 3.06 -5.25
CA ASP A 254 -17.89 1.65 -5.35
C ASP A 254 -16.70 0.75 -5.74
N TRP A 255 -15.82 1.22 -6.64
CA TRP A 255 -14.62 0.50 -7.02
C TRP A 255 -13.52 0.58 -5.95
N ALA A 256 -13.22 1.76 -5.45
CA ALA A 256 -12.13 1.98 -4.50
C ALA A 256 -12.34 1.24 -3.15
N THR A 257 -13.60 1.10 -2.72
CA THR A 257 -13.92 0.42 -1.46
C THR A 257 -14.09 -1.09 -1.60
N TYR A 258 -14.26 -1.61 -2.82
CA TYR A 258 -14.51 -3.03 -3.04
C TYR A 258 -13.34 -3.78 -3.68
N THR A 259 -12.53 -3.12 -4.53
CA THR A 259 -11.46 -3.79 -5.28
C THR A 259 -10.17 -3.85 -4.47
N GLU A 260 -9.70 -5.08 -4.24
CA GLU A 260 -8.51 -5.39 -3.43
C GLU A 260 -7.26 -5.66 -4.27
N GLY A 261 -7.37 -5.85 -5.59
CA GLY A 261 -6.20 -6.12 -6.42
C GLY A 261 -6.48 -6.39 -7.89
N VAL A 262 -5.41 -6.49 -8.65
CA VAL A 262 -5.40 -6.88 -10.06
C VAL A 262 -4.65 -8.21 -10.19
N THR A 263 -5.23 -9.17 -10.90
CA THR A 263 -4.71 -10.54 -11.01
C THR A 263 -4.77 -11.04 -12.45
N GLY A 264 -4.13 -12.17 -12.72
CA GLY A 264 -4.12 -12.81 -14.04
C GLY A 264 -2.74 -13.38 -14.38
N ASP A 265 -2.49 -13.57 -15.67
CA ASP A 265 -1.13 -13.82 -16.17
C ASP A 265 -0.40 -12.48 -16.42
N THR A 266 0.62 -12.43 -17.27
CA THR A 266 1.33 -11.19 -17.58
C THR A 266 0.42 -10.07 -18.09
N ASN A 267 -0.79 -10.37 -18.63
CA ASN A 267 -1.76 -9.37 -19.07
C ASN A 267 -2.35 -8.54 -17.91
N LEU A 268 -2.15 -8.95 -16.67
CA LEU A 268 -2.49 -8.10 -15.51
C LEU A 268 -1.83 -6.72 -15.60
N ASN A 269 -0.60 -6.65 -16.15
CA ASN A 269 0.14 -5.39 -16.30
C ASN A 269 -0.52 -4.45 -17.31
N LEU A 270 -1.15 -5.00 -18.34
CA LEU A 270 -1.93 -4.21 -19.27
C LEU A 270 -3.21 -3.66 -18.61
N ALA A 271 -3.82 -4.43 -17.69
CA ALA A 271 -4.96 -3.95 -16.91
C ALA A 271 -4.54 -2.84 -15.91
N LEU A 272 -3.40 -3.01 -15.23
CA LEU A 272 -2.84 -2.00 -14.34
C LEU A 272 -2.65 -0.66 -15.05
N GLY A 273 -2.02 -0.65 -16.23
CA GLY A 273 -1.81 0.56 -17.00
C GLY A 273 -3.14 1.17 -17.48
N LEU A 274 -3.91 0.45 -18.30
CA LEU A 274 -5.08 0.99 -19.00
C LEU A 274 -6.19 1.44 -18.04
N TYR A 275 -6.49 0.66 -17.01
CA TYR A 275 -7.61 1.00 -16.13
C TYR A 275 -7.16 1.87 -14.96
N GLY A 276 -5.90 1.73 -14.52
CA GLY A 276 -5.32 2.63 -13.52
C GLY A 276 -5.36 4.07 -13.98
N TYR A 277 -4.91 4.34 -15.21
CA TYR A 277 -4.96 5.71 -15.74
C TYR A 277 -6.41 6.19 -15.92
N ALA A 278 -7.31 5.33 -16.42
CA ALA A 278 -8.68 5.73 -16.71
C ALA A 278 -9.47 6.10 -15.43
N PHE A 279 -9.32 5.33 -14.34
CA PHE A 279 -9.88 5.68 -13.04
C PHE A 279 -9.29 6.97 -12.47
N ALA A 280 -7.96 7.13 -12.56
CA ALA A 280 -7.29 8.33 -12.08
C ALA A 280 -7.70 9.59 -12.86
N GLN A 281 -7.91 9.49 -14.19
CA GLN A 281 -8.45 10.59 -15.02
C GLN A 281 -9.85 11.02 -14.58
N ALA A 282 -10.73 10.05 -14.34
CA ALA A 282 -12.07 10.34 -13.85
C ALA A 282 -12.05 11.04 -12.49
N ALA A 283 -11.20 10.56 -11.58
CA ALA A 283 -11.04 11.13 -10.24
C ALA A 283 -10.46 12.55 -10.28
N GLU A 284 -9.48 12.78 -11.14
CA GLU A 284 -8.89 14.11 -11.32
C GLU A 284 -9.92 15.16 -11.76
N LEU A 285 -10.86 14.78 -12.65
CA LEU A 285 -11.95 15.65 -13.05
C LEU A 285 -12.92 15.96 -11.90
N MET A 286 -13.06 15.05 -10.94
CA MET A 286 -14.00 15.19 -9.82
C MET A 286 -13.39 15.86 -8.58
N ARG A 287 -12.07 16.15 -8.59
CA ARG A 287 -11.31 16.67 -7.45
C ARG A 287 -11.96 17.86 -6.73
N ASP A 288 -12.58 18.76 -7.48
CA ASP A 288 -13.21 20.00 -6.98
C ASP A 288 -14.72 19.89 -6.79
N TYR A 289 -15.31 18.69 -6.89
CA TYR A 289 -16.73 18.49 -6.68
C TYR A 289 -17.08 18.49 -5.19
N GLU A 290 -17.89 19.44 -4.74
CA GLU A 290 -18.29 19.62 -3.33
C GLU A 290 -19.03 18.40 -2.75
N GLY A 291 -19.69 17.58 -3.59
CA GLY A 291 -20.36 16.36 -3.19
C GLY A 291 -19.43 15.17 -2.93
N TRP A 292 -18.14 15.29 -3.18
CA TRP A 292 -17.13 14.30 -2.83
C TRP A 292 -16.42 14.70 -1.54
N SER A 293 -16.65 13.94 -0.45
CA SER A 293 -16.04 14.28 0.83
C SER A 293 -14.50 14.18 0.75
N ARG A 294 -13.83 14.98 1.56
CA ARG A 294 -12.36 14.97 1.62
C ARG A 294 -11.83 13.59 2.02
N ASP A 295 -12.50 12.91 2.94
CA ASP A 295 -12.10 11.59 3.43
C ASP A 295 -12.31 10.51 2.37
N ASP A 296 -13.41 10.58 1.60
CA ASP A 296 -13.63 9.66 0.48
C ASP A 296 -12.63 9.88 -0.65
N PHE A 297 -12.30 11.14 -0.97
CA PHE A 297 -11.26 11.45 -1.95
C PHE A 297 -9.90 10.91 -1.49
N GLU A 298 -9.54 11.07 -0.22
CA GLU A 298 -8.31 10.49 0.31
C GLU A 298 -8.35 8.95 0.29
N THR A 299 -9.48 8.33 0.59
CA THR A 299 -9.67 6.87 0.45
C THR A 299 -9.39 6.42 -0.98
N PHE A 300 -9.90 7.16 -1.98
CA PHE A 300 -9.63 6.87 -3.38
C PHE A 300 -8.14 7.04 -3.74
N ARG A 301 -7.48 8.12 -3.28
CA ARG A 301 -6.03 8.32 -3.49
C ARG A 301 -5.23 7.17 -2.90
N GLN A 302 -5.56 6.73 -1.67
CA GLN A 302 -4.91 5.58 -1.05
C GLN A 302 -5.13 4.27 -1.81
N TRP A 303 -6.30 4.08 -2.41
CA TRP A 303 -6.55 2.95 -3.30
C TRP A 303 -5.64 2.96 -4.53
N MET A 304 -5.45 4.13 -5.16
CA MET A 304 -4.51 4.28 -6.28
C MET A 304 -3.08 3.94 -5.86
N LEU A 305 -2.65 4.43 -4.68
CA LEU A 305 -1.29 4.20 -4.19
C LEU A 305 -1.03 2.78 -3.69
N LYS A 306 -2.04 2.08 -3.17
CA LYS A 306 -1.88 0.73 -2.59
C LYS A 306 -2.13 -0.40 -3.59
N ILE A 307 -3.07 -0.22 -4.51
CA ILE A 307 -3.50 -1.28 -5.42
C ILE A 307 -2.86 -1.14 -6.81
N TRP A 308 -2.77 0.09 -7.33
CA TRP A 308 -2.32 0.31 -8.70
C TRP A 308 -0.83 0.62 -8.81
N TYR A 309 -0.36 1.62 -8.06
CA TYR A 309 1.02 2.10 -8.15
C TYR A 309 2.08 0.99 -7.99
N PRO A 310 2.01 0.07 -7.00
CA PRO A 310 3.07 -0.92 -6.81
C PRO A 310 3.25 -1.85 -8.00
N GLY A 311 2.16 -2.32 -8.60
CA GLY A 311 2.24 -3.19 -9.78
C GLY A 311 2.74 -2.44 -11.03
N ILE A 312 2.28 -1.20 -11.22
CA ILE A 312 2.73 -0.33 -12.32
C ILE A 312 4.24 -0.08 -12.25
N ILE A 313 4.73 0.37 -11.10
CA ILE A 313 6.16 0.70 -10.96
C ILE A 313 7.03 -0.55 -11.00
N GLN A 314 6.58 -1.68 -10.46
CA GLN A 314 7.28 -2.95 -10.57
C GLN A 314 7.41 -3.38 -12.03
N PHE A 315 6.32 -3.29 -12.81
CA PHE A 315 6.34 -3.62 -14.23
C PHE A 315 7.34 -2.75 -15.00
N LEU A 316 7.29 -1.44 -14.80
CA LEU A 316 8.20 -0.50 -15.49
C LEU A 316 9.66 -0.77 -15.12
N ARG A 317 9.97 -1.07 -13.86
CA ARG A 317 11.32 -1.38 -13.39
C ARG A 317 11.84 -2.71 -13.91
N SER A 318 10.99 -3.73 -13.90
CA SER A 318 11.36 -5.06 -14.38
C SER A 318 11.37 -5.18 -15.91
N ARG A 319 10.84 -4.17 -16.59
CA ARG A 319 10.64 -4.23 -18.04
C ARG A 319 9.89 -5.49 -18.45
N CYS A 320 8.80 -5.79 -17.75
CA CYS A 320 8.05 -7.05 -17.88
C CYS A 320 8.89 -8.29 -17.56
N GLY A 321 9.74 -8.19 -16.56
CA GLY A 321 10.68 -9.24 -16.19
C GLY A 321 11.93 -9.31 -17.05
N THR A 322 12.10 -8.41 -18.02
CA THR A 322 13.28 -8.43 -18.85
C THR A 322 14.56 -8.13 -18.08
N TRP A 323 14.46 -7.25 -17.09
CA TRP A 323 15.58 -6.90 -16.21
C TRP A 323 15.59 -7.66 -14.88
N GLU A 324 14.52 -8.38 -14.58
CA GLU A 324 14.40 -9.19 -13.38
C GLU A 324 15.51 -10.24 -13.26
N ASN A 325 15.96 -10.72 -14.38
CA ASN A 325 17.08 -11.64 -14.48
C ASN A 325 18.37 -10.88 -14.77
N ALA A 326 18.79 -10.09 -13.87
CA ALA A 326 19.97 -9.26 -13.91
C ALA A 326 21.11 -9.77 -14.83
N GLY A 327 21.67 -8.88 -15.61
CA GLY A 327 22.77 -9.17 -16.50
C GLY A 327 22.41 -9.93 -17.77
N LYS A 328 21.16 -10.19 -18.04
CA LYS A 328 20.73 -10.74 -19.32
C LYS A 328 20.61 -9.61 -20.33
N TRP A 329 21.67 -9.33 -21.01
CA TRP A 329 21.82 -8.25 -21.98
C TRP A 329 20.80 -8.23 -23.12
N TRP A 330 20.19 -9.38 -23.42
CA TRP A 330 19.13 -9.48 -24.44
C TRP A 330 17.78 -8.98 -23.98
N GLN A 331 17.67 -8.61 -22.73
CA GLN A 331 16.44 -8.08 -22.15
C GLN A 331 16.51 -6.56 -22.12
N ALA A 332 16.54 -5.96 -23.31
CA ALA A 332 16.71 -4.53 -23.46
C ALA A 332 15.44 -3.74 -23.11
N PRO A 333 15.56 -2.47 -22.72
CA PRO A 333 14.44 -1.57 -22.52
C PRO A 333 13.51 -1.53 -23.74
N GLY A 334 12.20 -1.40 -23.52
CA GLY A 334 11.22 -1.36 -24.59
C GLY A 334 11.03 -2.68 -25.34
N HIS A 335 11.73 -3.71 -24.91
CA HIS A 335 11.74 -5.03 -25.53
C HIS A 335 10.39 -5.75 -25.51
N TYR A 336 9.59 -5.46 -24.49
CA TYR A 336 8.25 -6.00 -24.32
C TYR A 336 7.23 -5.01 -24.86
N TRP A 337 6.91 -5.05 -26.11
CA TRP A 337 5.98 -4.15 -26.84
C TRP A 337 5.71 -2.80 -26.15
N SER A 338 5.90 -1.71 -26.85
CA SER A 338 5.86 -0.38 -26.28
C SER A 338 4.49 0.02 -25.67
N ASN A 339 3.39 -0.53 -26.17
CA ASN A 339 2.07 -0.19 -25.61
C ASN A 339 1.91 -0.60 -24.14
N TRP A 340 2.53 -1.66 -23.69
CA TRP A 340 2.53 -2.06 -22.28
C TRP A 340 3.31 -1.07 -21.41
N GLY A 341 4.48 -0.66 -21.87
CA GLY A 341 5.26 0.39 -21.20
C GLY A 341 4.50 1.70 -21.15
N LEU A 342 3.97 2.13 -22.30
CA LEU A 342 3.25 3.40 -22.43
C LEU A 342 2.00 3.46 -21.56
N CYS A 343 1.16 2.41 -21.50
CA CYS A 343 -0.04 2.46 -20.67
C CYS A 343 0.29 2.50 -19.17
N ASN A 344 1.33 1.79 -18.73
CA ASN A 344 1.78 1.82 -17.35
C ASN A 344 2.41 3.17 -17.00
N ASP A 345 3.17 3.77 -17.91
CA ASP A 345 3.75 5.09 -17.70
C ASP A 345 2.69 6.19 -17.69
N LEU A 346 1.67 6.09 -18.57
CA LEU A 346 0.51 6.96 -18.57
C LEU A 346 -0.26 6.90 -17.23
N ALA A 347 -0.42 5.69 -16.68
CA ALA A 347 -1.04 5.51 -15.38
C ALA A 347 -0.17 6.12 -14.26
N LEU A 348 1.14 5.91 -14.30
CA LEU A 348 2.09 6.47 -13.35
C LEU A 348 2.04 8.00 -13.34
N LEU A 349 2.08 8.61 -14.52
CA LEU A 349 1.98 10.06 -14.68
C LEU A 349 0.67 10.60 -14.09
N THR A 350 -0.46 9.94 -14.42
CA THR A 350 -1.78 10.34 -13.94
C THR A 350 -1.91 10.23 -12.42
N ILE A 351 -1.39 9.14 -11.83
CA ILE A 351 -1.38 8.95 -10.38
C ILE A 351 -0.54 10.03 -9.70
N GLY A 352 0.60 10.40 -10.29
CA GLY A 352 1.44 11.49 -9.80
C GLY A 352 0.67 12.81 -9.73
N VAL A 353 -0.06 13.16 -10.80
CA VAL A 353 -0.92 14.38 -10.83
C VAL A 353 -2.05 14.29 -9.81
N LEU A 354 -2.83 13.21 -9.83
CA LEU A 354 -3.98 13.02 -8.93
C LEU A 354 -3.58 13.08 -7.45
N CYS A 355 -2.44 12.51 -7.11
CA CYS A 355 -1.98 12.42 -5.72
C CYS A 355 -1.11 13.61 -5.29
N ASP A 356 -0.88 14.61 -6.14
CA ASP A 356 0.07 15.70 -5.88
C ASP A 356 1.48 15.16 -5.53
N ASP A 357 1.88 14.07 -6.16
CA ASP A 357 3.11 13.36 -5.83
C ASP A 357 4.17 13.58 -6.90
N VAL A 358 5.08 14.51 -6.62
CA VAL A 358 6.18 14.89 -7.53
C VAL A 358 7.10 13.70 -7.81
N PHE A 359 7.33 12.84 -6.82
CA PHE A 359 8.16 11.65 -6.97
C PHE A 359 7.59 10.70 -8.01
N ILE A 360 6.30 10.36 -7.93
CA ILE A 360 5.62 9.48 -8.88
C ILE A 360 5.61 10.12 -10.27
N TYR A 361 5.30 11.41 -10.36
CA TYR A 361 5.29 12.14 -11.62
C TYR A 361 6.68 12.15 -12.28
N ASN A 362 7.73 12.45 -11.51
CA ASN A 362 9.09 12.47 -12.03
C ASN A 362 9.59 11.07 -12.41
N GLN A 363 9.14 10.01 -11.75
CA GLN A 363 9.44 8.65 -12.19
C GLN A 363 8.93 8.38 -13.61
N ALA A 364 7.70 8.83 -13.93
CA ALA A 364 7.15 8.68 -15.28
C ALA A 364 7.99 9.43 -16.31
N LEU A 365 8.31 10.70 -16.06
CA LEU A 365 9.16 11.47 -16.98
C LEU A 365 10.55 10.88 -17.14
N SER A 366 11.16 10.40 -16.07
CA SER A 366 12.49 9.78 -16.11
C SER A 366 12.49 8.48 -16.89
N PHE A 367 11.46 7.68 -16.79
CA PHE A 367 11.28 6.47 -17.58
C PHE A 367 11.27 6.77 -19.08
N LEU A 368 10.55 7.83 -19.48
CA LEU A 368 10.44 8.22 -20.87
C LEU A 368 11.73 8.76 -21.43
N LYS A 369 12.43 9.61 -20.65
CA LYS A 369 13.59 10.38 -21.14
C LYS A 369 14.92 9.75 -20.84
N TYR A 370 15.08 9.09 -19.69
CA TYR A 370 16.36 8.62 -19.19
C TYR A 370 16.39 7.18 -18.75
N ASP A 371 15.29 6.47 -18.91
CA ASP A 371 15.21 5.06 -18.49
C ASP A 371 15.58 4.82 -17.02
N GLN A 372 15.21 5.74 -16.14
CA GLN A 372 15.66 5.76 -14.74
C GLN A 372 14.79 4.99 -13.76
N VAL A 373 13.79 4.27 -14.19
CA VAL A 373 12.88 3.57 -13.30
C VAL A 373 13.47 2.22 -12.85
N GLY A 374 14.72 2.23 -12.41
CA GLY A 374 15.39 1.08 -11.84
C GLY A 374 15.93 0.07 -12.83
N THR A 375 16.10 0.47 -14.09
CA THR A 375 16.74 -0.32 -15.12
C THR A 375 17.82 0.49 -15.82
N PHE A 376 18.65 -0.16 -16.59
CA PHE A 376 19.66 0.45 -17.40
C PHE A 376 19.63 -0.15 -18.80
N THR A 377 20.13 0.59 -19.76
CA THR A 377 20.31 0.07 -21.11
C THR A 377 21.57 -0.77 -21.16
N ASP A 378 21.47 -1.99 -21.63
CA ASP A 378 22.66 -2.82 -21.80
C ASP A 378 23.42 -2.35 -23.04
N PRO A 379 24.68 -1.84 -22.90
CA PRO A 379 25.46 -1.33 -24.01
C PRO A 379 25.87 -2.42 -24.99
N ARG A 380 25.71 -3.68 -24.69
CA ARG A 380 25.96 -4.82 -25.58
C ARG A 380 24.85 -5.06 -26.57
N THR A 381 23.68 -4.44 -26.36
CA THR A 381 22.59 -4.51 -27.29
C THR A 381 22.90 -3.65 -28.50
N THR A 382 23.34 -4.31 -29.58
CA THR A 382 23.65 -3.66 -30.85
C THR A 382 22.53 -3.81 -31.87
N ASP A 383 21.39 -4.30 -31.44
CA ASP A 383 20.28 -4.55 -32.34
C ASP A 383 19.72 -3.23 -32.85
N PRO A 384 19.69 -3.00 -34.18
CA PRO A 384 19.17 -1.79 -34.77
C PRO A 384 17.71 -1.48 -34.43
N ILE A 385 17.00 -2.48 -33.96
CA ILE A 385 15.66 -2.30 -33.44
C ILE A 385 15.56 -1.24 -32.38
N LEU A 386 16.55 -1.24 -31.55
CA LEU A 386 16.44 -0.42 -30.37
C LEU A 386 16.89 0.97 -30.68
N CYS A 387 17.34 1.25 -31.95
CA CYS A 387 17.78 2.51 -32.11
C CYS A 387 18.69 2.98 -33.10
N ASP A 388 18.65 4.13 -33.07
CA ASP A 388 19.47 5.23 -33.52
C ASP A 388 20.55 5.62 -32.49
N GLY A 389 20.84 4.77 -31.52
CA GLY A 389 21.87 4.98 -30.49
C GLY A 389 21.39 5.73 -29.25
N LEU A 390 20.09 5.94 -29.09
CA LEU A 390 19.49 6.59 -27.92
C LEU A 390 19.25 5.56 -26.78
N THR A 391 19.36 6.03 -25.57
CA THR A 391 19.26 5.19 -24.37
C THR A 391 17.95 5.38 -23.60
N ASP A 392 17.18 6.42 -23.92
CA ASP A 392 15.89 6.67 -23.30
C ASP A 392 14.76 5.87 -23.97
N PHE A 393 13.67 5.68 -23.22
CA PHE A 393 12.53 4.92 -23.71
C PHE A 393 11.84 5.61 -24.88
N TRP A 394 11.78 6.96 -24.87
CA TRP A 394 11.14 7.73 -25.92
C TRP A 394 11.86 7.57 -27.26
N GLY A 395 13.17 7.55 -27.25
CA GLY A 395 13.97 7.26 -28.44
C GLY A 395 13.77 5.84 -28.96
N ASN A 396 13.60 4.88 -28.08
CA ASN A 396 13.31 3.49 -28.45
C ASN A 396 11.86 3.27 -28.91
N LEU A 397 10.93 4.12 -28.51
CA LEU A 397 9.54 4.09 -28.96
C LEU A 397 9.43 4.41 -30.45
N ILE A 398 10.20 5.40 -30.94
CA ILE A 398 10.29 5.80 -32.32
C ILE A 398 11.71 5.51 -32.80
N VAL A 399 11.89 4.30 -33.26
CA VAL A 399 13.19 3.69 -33.54
C VAL A 399 14.01 4.47 -34.55
N THR A 400 13.34 4.96 -35.58
CA THR A 400 14.02 5.64 -36.69
C THR A 400 13.21 6.85 -37.13
N THR A 401 13.88 7.96 -37.32
CA THR A 401 13.33 9.13 -37.98
C THR A 401 14.01 9.22 -39.36
N VAL A 402 13.24 9.11 -40.40
CA VAL A 402 13.75 9.10 -41.76
C VAL A 402 13.20 10.29 -42.55
N GLU A 403 14.04 10.94 -43.31
CA GLU A 403 13.62 11.83 -44.36
C GLU A 403 12.92 11.01 -45.45
N SER A 404 11.92 11.58 -46.08
CA SER A 404 11.12 10.91 -47.09
C SER A 404 10.78 11.84 -48.22
N ASP A 405 10.71 11.27 -49.43
CA ASP A 405 10.15 11.93 -50.58
C ASP A 405 8.62 12.08 -50.53
N LEU A 406 7.99 11.37 -49.60
CA LEU A 406 6.57 11.49 -49.35
C LEU A 406 6.28 12.85 -48.72
N GLU A 407 5.16 13.46 -49.08
CA GLU A 407 4.67 14.65 -48.43
C GLU A 407 4.41 14.37 -46.95
N THR A 408 5.30 14.91 -46.10
CA THR A 408 5.18 14.86 -44.66
C THR A 408 4.99 16.26 -44.13
N GLY A 409 4.01 16.52 -43.30
CA GLY A 409 3.82 17.87 -42.79
C GLY A 409 4.77 18.23 -41.69
N ALA A 410 5.05 17.27 -40.83
CA ALA A 410 5.85 17.50 -39.65
C ALA A 410 7.35 17.39 -39.99
N TYR A 411 8.02 18.50 -40.19
CA TYR A 411 9.48 18.57 -40.27
C TYR A 411 10.11 17.73 -41.40
N GLY A 412 9.34 17.29 -42.38
CA GLY A 412 9.86 16.47 -43.48
C GLY A 412 10.34 15.08 -43.10
N LYS A 413 9.87 14.53 -41.96
CA LYS A 413 10.31 13.27 -41.38
C LYS A 413 9.19 12.32 -41.12
N LEU A 414 9.46 11.02 -41.26
CA LEU A 414 8.61 9.92 -40.85
C LEU A 414 9.36 9.05 -39.83
N GLY A 415 8.77 8.78 -38.70
CA GLY A 415 9.36 8.01 -37.60
C GLY A 415 8.72 6.64 -37.42
N GLN A 416 9.44 5.58 -37.71
CA GLN A 416 8.97 4.21 -37.51
C GLN A 416 8.83 3.89 -36.02
N MET A 417 7.61 3.62 -35.58
CA MET A 417 7.36 3.29 -34.16
C MET A 417 7.59 1.80 -33.88
N ASN A 418 7.88 1.48 -32.64
CA ASN A 418 8.21 0.12 -32.16
C ASN A 418 7.14 -0.93 -32.53
N GLU A 419 5.86 -0.57 -32.54
CA GLU A 419 4.75 -1.48 -32.89
C GLU A 419 4.40 -1.53 -34.37
N SER A 420 5.10 -0.74 -35.21
CA SER A 420 4.72 -0.52 -36.63
C SER A 420 4.68 -1.81 -37.48
N GLY A 421 5.42 -2.83 -37.12
CA GLY A 421 5.46 -4.11 -37.82
C GLY A 421 4.59 -5.21 -37.23
N ARG A 422 3.98 -4.99 -36.05
CA ARG A 422 3.21 -6.04 -35.36
C ARG A 422 1.86 -6.28 -36.00
N ASP A 423 0.99 -5.33 -35.84
CA ASP A 423 -0.33 -5.19 -36.49
C ASP A 423 -0.81 -3.75 -36.30
N ILE A 424 -1.69 -3.31 -37.17
CA ILE A 424 -2.11 -1.92 -37.19
C ILE A 424 -2.91 -1.53 -35.91
N GLY A 425 -3.60 -2.48 -35.29
CA GLY A 425 -4.36 -2.24 -34.07
C GLY A 425 -3.46 -1.90 -32.88
N HIS A 426 -2.35 -2.61 -32.72
CA HIS A 426 -1.36 -2.34 -31.68
C HIS A 426 -0.51 -1.10 -32.02
N ALA A 427 -0.17 -0.92 -33.29
CA ALA A 427 0.57 0.26 -33.74
C ALA A 427 -0.21 1.55 -33.43
N THR A 428 -1.51 1.59 -33.75
CA THR A 428 -2.35 2.74 -33.44
C THR A 428 -2.64 2.90 -31.94
N MET A 429 -2.65 1.81 -31.17
CA MET A 429 -2.74 1.88 -29.71
C MET A 429 -1.53 2.54 -29.09
N ALA A 430 -0.34 2.09 -29.44
CA ALA A 430 0.90 2.67 -28.94
C ALA A 430 1.02 4.16 -29.29
N CYS A 431 0.67 4.52 -30.51
CA CYS A 431 0.64 5.92 -30.95
C CYS A 431 -0.30 6.78 -30.10
N GLY A 432 -1.52 6.32 -29.87
CA GLY A 432 -2.49 7.04 -29.06
C GLY A 432 -2.09 7.18 -27.61
N LEU A 433 -1.52 6.14 -27.00
CA LEU A 433 -1.00 6.20 -25.62
C LEU A 433 0.16 7.22 -25.51
N ALA A 434 1.05 7.28 -26.51
CA ALA A 434 2.12 8.26 -26.54
C ALA A 434 1.58 9.69 -26.68
N VAL A 435 0.55 9.89 -27.51
CA VAL A 435 -0.14 11.18 -27.67
C VAL A 435 -0.84 11.60 -26.37
N ASP A 436 -1.60 10.71 -25.73
CA ASP A 436 -2.27 10.98 -24.45
C ASP A 436 -1.27 11.34 -23.36
N LEU A 437 -0.13 10.63 -23.31
CA LEU A 437 0.95 10.89 -22.36
C LEU A 437 1.62 12.24 -22.60
N ALA A 438 1.94 12.56 -23.85
CA ALA A 438 2.51 13.86 -24.22
C ALA A 438 1.53 15.01 -23.91
N HIS A 439 0.23 14.78 -24.09
CA HIS A 439 -0.79 15.77 -23.81
C HIS A 439 -0.94 16.04 -22.30
N MET A 440 -0.90 14.99 -21.49
CA MET A 440 -0.92 15.16 -20.04
C MET A 440 0.32 15.86 -19.51
N ALA A 441 1.49 15.48 -19.99
CA ALA A 441 2.75 16.14 -19.64
C ALA A 441 2.69 17.63 -20.02
N TRP A 442 2.18 17.94 -21.23
CA TRP A 442 1.97 19.32 -21.67
C TRP A 442 1.07 20.12 -20.73
N ASN A 443 -0.03 19.52 -20.29
CA ASN A 443 -0.96 20.15 -19.34
C ASN A 443 -0.28 20.47 -17.99
N GLN A 444 0.77 19.72 -17.65
CA GLN A 444 1.60 19.95 -16.47
C GLN A 444 2.88 20.76 -16.75
N GLY A 445 3.10 21.13 -18.00
CA GLY A 445 4.19 22.01 -18.38
C GLY A 445 5.43 21.34 -18.96
N ASP A 446 5.39 20.02 -19.16
CA ASP A 446 6.48 19.26 -19.75
C ASP A 446 6.20 18.97 -21.23
N ASP A 447 6.89 19.65 -22.15
CA ASP A 447 6.65 19.54 -23.58
C ASP A 447 7.29 18.28 -24.18
N LEU A 448 6.60 17.15 -24.07
CA LEU A 448 6.99 15.92 -24.75
C LEU A 448 6.66 15.91 -26.25
N PHE A 449 5.78 16.76 -26.71
CA PHE A 449 5.45 16.88 -28.13
C PHE A 449 6.63 17.36 -28.96
N SER A 450 7.40 18.33 -28.42
CA SER A 450 8.60 18.86 -29.08
C SER A 450 9.88 18.10 -28.73
N TYR A 451 9.85 17.16 -27.80
CA TYR A 451 11.03 16.46 -27.31
C TYR A 451 11.74 15.70 -28.44
N MET A 452 13.08 15.74 -28.44
CA MET A 452 13.93 15.10 -29.45
C MET A 452 13.54 15.51 -30.88
N ASP A 453 13.50 16.82 -31.12
CA ASP A 453 13.20 17.42 -32.44
C ASP A 453 11.88 16.91 -33.03
N ASN A 454 10.80 17.03 -32.21
CA ASN A 454 9.45 16.62 -32.58
C ASN A 454 9.32 15.14 -33.01
N ARG A 455 10.09 14.29 -32.38
CA ARG A 455 10.15 12.87 -32.73
C ARG A 455 8.77 12.21 -32.70
N LEU A 456 7.90 12.62 -31.77
CA LEU A 456 6.53 12.10 -31.69
C LEU A 456 5.72 12.47 -32.95
N ALA A 457 5.87 13.70 -33.47
CA ALA A 457 5.17 14.11 -34.69
C ALA A 457 5.55 13.21 -35.88
N ALA A 458 6.83 12.88 -36.02
CA ALA A 458 7.30 11.97 -37.06
C ALA A 458 6.69 10.55 -36.89
N GLY A 459 6.57 10.06 -35.66
CA GLY A 459 5.92 8.78 -35.34
C GLY A 459 4.42 8.79 -35.66
N VAL A 460 3.72 9.84 -35.27
CA VAL A 460 2.28 10.02 -35.51
C VAL A 460 1.98 10.07 -37.01
N GLU A 461 2.74 10.83 -37.79
CA GLU A 461 2.60 10.88 -39.25
C GLU A 461 2.87 9.53 -39.90
N TYR A 462 3.84 8.75 -39.39
CA TYR A 462 4.13 7.42 -39.89
C TYR A 462 2.92 6.47 -39.65
N ILE A 463 2.36 6.46 -38.46
CA ILE A 463 1.16 5.65 -38.15
C ILE A 463 -0.05 6.12 -38.96
N ALA A 464 -0.23 7.41 -39.15
CA ALA A 464 -1.28 7.96 -40.03
C ALA A 464 -1.14 7.48 -41.48
N ALA A 465 0.07 7.40 -41.99
CA ALA A 465 0.36 6.86 -43.33
C ALA A 465 0.08 5.33 -43.38
N GLN A 466 0.42 4.57 -42.34
CA GLN A 466 0.09 3.14 -42.25
C GLN A 466 -1.42 2.88 -42.25
N ILE A 467 -2.21 3.69 -41.54
CA ILE A 467 -3.68 3.63 -41.51
C ILE A 467 -4.26 3.85 -42.91
N GLN A 468 -3.66 4.73 -43.70
CA GLN A 468 -4.06 5.04 -45.07
C GLN A 468 -3.50 4.06 -46.11
N SER A 469 -2.71 3.09 -45.68
CA SER A 469 -2.02 2.12 -46.55
C SER A 469 -1.19 2.81 -47.64
N VAL A 470 -0.44 3.85 -47.22
CA VAL A 470 0.44 4.58 -48.14
C VAL A 470 1.53 3.62 -48.66
N GLU A 471 1.75 3.62 -49.99
CA GLU A 471 2.76 2.78 -50.60
C GLU A 471 4.16 3.31 -50.36
N ASN A 472 5.14 2.42 -50.36
CA ASN A 472 6.56 2.75 -50.25
C ASN A 472 6.94 3.52 -48.97
N LEU A 473 6.29 3.24 -47.86
CA LEU A 473 6.72 3.79 -46.57
C LEU A 473 8.18 3.36 -46.24
N PRO A 474 9.02 4.29 -45.83
CA PRO A 474 10.38 3.93 -45.37
C PRO A 474 10.33 2.88 -44.26
N TRP A 475 11.18 1.87 -44.35
CA TRP A 475 11.19 0.77 -43.42
C TRP A 475 12.59 0.33 -43.04
N THR A 476 12.79 0.13 -41.72
CA THR A 476 13.97 -0.52 -41.14
C THR A 476 13.55 -1.83 -40.52
N ASN A 477 14.12 -2.94 -40.94
CA ASN A 477 13.85 -4.24 -40.36
C ASN A 477 14.29 -4.29 -38.88
N TYR A 478 13.48 -4.93 -38.04
CA TYR A 478 13.82 -5.12 -36.66
C TYR A 478 13.29 -6.45 -36.11
N HIS A 479 13.91 -6.89 -35.03
CA HIS A 479 13.43 -8.06 -34.30
C HIS A 479 12.54 -7.63 -33.15
N TYR A 480 11.38 -8.26 -33.06
CA TYR A 480 10.56 -8.25 -31.86
C TYR A 480 10.82 -9.52 -31.05
N CYS A 481 11.07 -9.38 -29.77
CA CYS A 481 11.20 -10.49 -28.86
C CYS A 481 10.18 -10.36 -27.72
N THR A 482 9.51 -11.43 -27.37
CA THR A 482 8.66 -11.45 -26.18
C THR A 482 9.51 -11.53 -24.92
N GLY A 483 9.10 -10.83 -23.89
CA GLY A 483 9.86 -10.66 -22.65
C GLY A 483 10.55 -11.93 -22.17
N GLY A 484 11.81 -11.80 -21.84
CA GLY A 484 12.64 -12.89 -21.35
C GLY A 484 13.30 -13.78 -22.38
N PHE A 485 13.08 -13.54 -23.67
CA PHE A 485 13.70 -14.33 -24.73
C PHE A 485 14.75 -13.57 -25.51
N HIS A 486 15.83 -14.22 -25.78
CA HIS A 486 16.86 -13.70 -26.65
C HIS A 486 16.30 -13.54 -28.09
N TYR A 487 16.63 -12.48 -28.80
CA TYR A 487 16.12 -12.21 -30.15
C TYR A 487 16.50 -13.28 -31.17
N SER A 488 17.50 -14.11 -30.92
CA SER A 488 17.83 -15.30 -31.71
C SER A 488 17.05 -16.55 -31.33
N ASP A 489 16.20 -16.46 -30.30
CA ASP A 489 15.31 -17.55 -29.90
C ASP A 489 14.19 -17.72 -30.94
N SER A 490 13.60 -18.92 -31.00
CA SER A 490 12.48 -19.22 -31.88
C SER A 490 11.21 -18.38 -31.61
N ARG A 491 11.18 -17.65 -30.51
CA ARG A 491 10.12 -16.69 -30.14
C ARG A 491 10.41 -15.26 -30.53
N SER A 492 11.49 -15.02 -31.23
CA SER A 492 11.85 -13.74 -31.83
C SER A 492 11.34 -13.68 -33.26
N TRP A 493 10.71 -12.60 -33.64
CA TRP A 493 10.20 -12.37 -34.98
C TRP A 493 10.91 -11.22 -35.66
N LEU A 494 11.36 -11.43 -36.88
CA LEU A 494 11.87 -10.36 -37.72
C LEU A 494 10.68 -9.65 -38.39
N MET A 495 10.55 -8.38 -38.08
CA MET A 495 9.58 -7.47 -38.71
C MET A 495 10.22 -6.89 -39.96
N THR A 496 9.69 -7.21 -41.14
CA THR A 496 10.27 -6.88 -42.43
C THR A 496 9.45 -5.89 -43.24
N GLU A 497 8.25 -5.52 -42.76
CA GLU A 497 7.33 -4.63 -43.42
C GLU A 497 6.39 -3.93 -42.45
N PRO A 498 5.89 -2.75 -42.76
CA PRO A 498 4.91 -2.07 -41.93
C PRO A 498 3.56 -2.79 -41.95
N ALA A 499 2.89 -2.84 -40.85
CA ALA A 499 1.51 -3.31 -40.78
C ALA A 499 0.60 -2.21 -41.36
N LEU A 500 -0.07 -2.51 -42.44
CA LEU A 500 -0.95 -1.57 -43.12
C LEU A 500 -2.44 -1.89 -42.87
N GLY A 501 -3.29 -0.91 -42.87
CA GLY A 501 -4.74 -1.08 -42.81
C GLY A 501 -5.45 -0.04 -41.96
N GLU A 502 -6.77 -0.01 -42.12
CA GLU A 502 -7.60 0.95 -41.47
C GLU A 502 -7.96 0.54 -40.05
N GLN A 503 -7.34 1.21 -39.09
CA GLN A 503 -7.66 1.10 -37.66
C GLN A 503 -7.55 2.49 -37.02
N ILE A 504 -8.66 3.17 -36.86
CA ILE A 504 -8.70 4.54 -36.31
C ILE A 504 -9.16 4.50 -34.88
N ARG A 505 -8.27 4.94 -33.97
CA ARG A 505 -8.54 5.09 -32.52
C ARG A 505 -8.85 6.55 -32.17
N PRO A 506 -9.54 6.83 -31.03
CA PRO A 506 -10.13 8.14 -30.77
C PRO A 506 -9.14 9.12 -30.08
N TYR A 507 -8.02 9.48 -30.71
CA TYR A 507 -7.06 10.47 -30.23
C TYR A 507 -6.63 11.52 -31.26
N TRP A 508 -7.08 11.41 -32.49
CA TRP A 508 -6.64 12.29 -33.57
C TRP A 508 -7.08 13.74 -33.37
N GLY A 509 -8.13 14.00 -32.61
CA GLY A 509 -8.52 15.34 -32.19
C GLY A 509 -7.41 16.02 -31.35
N THR A 510 -6.74 15.26 -30.50
CA THR A 510 -5.59 15.74 -29.71
C THR A 510 -4.39 16.06 -30.62
N VAL A 511 -4.11 15.18 -31.58
CA VAL A 511 -3.01 15.39 -32.56
C VAL A 511 -3.18 16.71 -33.31
N ILE A 512 -4.34 16.89 -33.96
CA ILE A 512 -4.63 18.09 -34.76
C ILE A 512 -4.72 19.33 -33.86
N GLY A 513 -5.42 19.21 -32.73
CA GLY A 513 -5.54 20.32 -31.77
C GLY A 513 -4.21 20.81 -31.23
N HIS A 514 -3.23 19.90 -31.03
CA HIS A 514 -1.92 20.29 -30.56
C HIS A 514 -0.99 20.75 -31.70
N TYR A 515 -0.68 19.85 -32.66
CA TYR A 515 0.33 20.16 -33.65
C TYR A 515 -0.11 21.28 -34.62
N GLU A 516 -1.34 21.22 -35.13
CA GLU A 516 -1.77 22.23 -36.07
C GLU A 516 -2.26 23.51 -35.39
N SER A 517 -3.17 23.39 -34.41
CA SER A 517 -3.79 24.56 -33.82
C SER A 517 -2.89 25.29 -32.81
N VAL A 518 -2.11 24.54 -31.99
CA VAL A 518 -1.22 25.16 -30.98
C VAL A 518 0.17 25.45 -31.54
N LYS A 519 0.77 24.50 -32.30
CA LYS A 519 2.14 24.64 -32.82
C LYS A 519 2.21 25.21 -34.23
N GLY A 520 1.12 25.28 -34.99
CA GLY A 520 1.08 25.73 -36.37
C GLY A 520 1.79 24.81 -37.35
N VAL A 521 1.95 23.54 -37.00
CA VAL A 521 2.65 22.53 -37.80
C VAL A 521 1.65 21.72 -38.61
N LYS A 522 1.87 21.60 -39.90
CA LYS A 522 1.06 20.74 -40.75
C LYS A 522 1.29 19.26 -40.48
N MET A 523 0.20 18.51 -40.48
CA MET A 523 0.19 17.06 -40.24
C MET A 523 -0.61 16.35 -41.34
N PRO A 524 -0.13 16.32 -42.59
CA PRO A 524 -0.98 16.00 -43.76
C PRO A 524 -1.50 14.55 -43.81
N PHE A 525 -0.82 13.59 -43.23
CA PHE A 525 -1.36 12.24 -43.08
C PHE A 525 -2.35 12.16 -41.91
N SER A 526 -2.04 12.84 -40.80
CA SER A 526 -2.91 12.91 -39.62
C SER A 526 -4.21 13.65 -39.95
N GLU A 527 -4.19 14.74 -40.72
CA GLU A 527 -5.38 15.46 -41.17
C GLU A 527 -6.39 14.51 -41.86
N LYS A 528 -5.92 13.69 -42.80
CA LYS A 528 -6.76 12.73 -43.53
C LYS A 528 -7.36 11.67 -42.59
N VAL A 529 -6.61 11.20 -41.60
CA VAL A 529 -7.14 10.25 -40.63
C VAL A 529 -8.16 10.93 -39.71
N TYR A 530 -7.87 12.16 -39.26
CA TYR A 530 -8.80 12.97 -38.47
C TYR A 530 -10.12 13.23 -39.20
N GLU A 531 -10.05 13.65 -40.45
CA GLU A 531 -11.26 13.85 -41.31
C GLU A 531 -12.06 12.55 -41.43
N LYS A 532 -11.37 11.42 -41.63
CA LYS A 532 -12.01 10.11 -41.76
C LYS A 532 -12.63 9.62 -40.47
N MET A 533 -11.97 9.90 -39.32
CA MET A 533 -12.49 9.59 -37.99
C MET A 533 -13.79 10.35 -37.71
N GLY A 534 -13.83 11.62 -38.09
CA GLY A 534 -14.92 12.51 -37.72
C GLY A 534 -15.01 12.66 -36.19
N VAL A 535 -16.23 12.77 -35.67
CA VAL A 535 -16.46 12.89 -34.24
C VAL A 535 -16.26 11.54 -33.56
N ASP A 536 -15.33 11.51 -32.61
CA ASP A 536 -14.92 10.31 -31.89
C ASP A 536 -15.67 10.15 -30.56
N ARG A 537 -15.65 8.93 -30.04
CA ARG A 537 -16.11 8.56 -28.69
C ARG A 537 -15.19 7.48 -28.07
N GLY A 538 -15.26 7.32 -26.78
CA GLY A 538 -14.57 6.22 -26.10
C GLY A 538 -15.10 4.84 -26.46
N GLY A 539 -14.31 3.84 -26.28
CA GLY A 539 -14.68 2.45 -26.56
C GLY A 539 -14.83 2.13 -28.04
N GLN A 540 -14.42 3.01 -28.94
CA GLN A 540 -14.36 2.74 -30.38
C GLN A 540 -13.14 1.90 -30.72
N GLY A 541 -13.36 0.94 -31.57
CA GLY A 541 -12.35 0.00 -32.04
C GLY A 541 -12.62 -1.41 -31.56
N ASN A 542 -12.82 -2.30 -32.51
CA ASN A 542 -13.17 -3.70 -32.24
C ASN A 542 -11.96 -4.54 -31.83
N THR A 543 -10.80 -3.93 -31.61
CA THR A 543 -9.55 -4.66 -31.75
C THR A 543 -8.84 -4.95 -30.45
N SER A 544 -9.17 -4.29 -29.33
CA SER A 544 -8.42 -4.47 -28.11
C SER A 544 -9.23 -4.37 -26.82
N GLY A 545 -10.39 -4.95 -26.81
CA GLY A 545 -11.20 -5.02 -25.61
C GLY A 545 -11.90 -3.74 -25.19
N GLY A 546 -11.74 -2.66 -25.94
CA GLY A 546 -12.43 -1.39 -25.74
C GLY A 546 -11.91 -0.54 -24.57
N TYR A 547 -12.05 0.77 -24.70
CA TYR A 547 -11.67 1.76 -23.68
C TYR A 547 -10.16 1.86 -23.38
N ASP A 548 -9.30 1.45 -24.28
CA ASP A 548 -7.86 1.71 -24.18
C ASP A 548 -7.57 3.22 -24.25
N HIS A 549 -8.45 3.96 -24.93
CA HIS A 549 -8.48 5.42 -24.95
C HIS A 549 -9.86 5.90 -24.50
N LEU A 550 -9.90 6.93 -23.67
CA LEU A 550 -11.13 7.47 -23.11
C LEU A 550 -12.00 8.20 -24.16
N GLY A 551 -11.37 8.63 -25.28
CA GLY A 551 -12.08 9.24 -26.41
C GLY A 551 -12.52 10.67 -26.17
N TYR A 552 -13.44 11.14 -27.04
CA TYR A 552 -13.92 12.52 -27.08
C TYR A 552 -12.80 13.55 -27.38
N SER A 553 -11.76 13.12 -28.08
CA SER A 553 -10.63 13.96 -28.43
C SER A 553 -11.03 15.18 -29.28
N VAL A 554 -11.99 15.00 -30.19
CA VAL A 554 -12.52 16.10 -30.99
C VAL A 554 -13.30 17.10 -30.14
N LEU A 555 -14.13 16.62 -29.19
CA LEU A 555 -14.85 17.50 -28.27
C LEU A 555 -13.91 18.40 -27.49
N MET A 556 -12.89 17.78 -26.94
CA MET A 556 -12.02 18.42 -25.95
C MET A 556 -10.87 19.21 -26.57
N ASN A 557 -10.45 18.89 -27.81
CA ASN A 557 -9.27 19.53 -28.43
C ASN A 557 -9.58 20.39 -29.66
N THR A 558 -10.84 20.51 -30.10
CA THR A 558 -11.22 21.47 -31.16
C THR A 558 -10.89 22.89 -30.73
N ARG A 559 -10.20 23.64 -31.58
CA ARG A 559 -9.81 25.03 -31.36
C ARG A 559 -10.69 25.94 -32.23
N ASP A 560 -10.68 27.24 -31.93
CA ASP A 560 -11.44 28.26 -32.68
C ASP A 560 -10.95 28.44 -34.12
N PHE A 561 -9.76 27.98 -34.43
CA PHE A 561 -9.10 28.07 -35.73
C PHE A 561 -8.39 26.76 -36.05
N GLN A 562 -8.41 26.40 -37.32
CA GLN A 562 -7.51 25.40 -37.90
C GLN A 562 -6.64 26.13 -38.93
N LEU A 563 -5.33 25.94 -38.87
CA LEU A 563 -4.38 26.61 -39.77
C LEU A 563 -4.70 28.11 -39.94
N ALA A 564 -4.65 28.85 -38.88
CA ALA A 564 -4.97 30.27 -38.87
C ALA A 564 -4.05 31.07 -39.81
N PRO A 565 -4.52 32.23 -40.33
CA PRO A 565 -3.64 33.18 -40.99
C PRO A 565 -2.38 33.45 -40.16
N ALA A 566 -1.26 33.76 -40.79
CA ALA A 566 0.04 33.99 -40.11
C ALA A 566 -0.08 34.95 -38.91
N ASP A 567 -0.98 35.91 -38.95
CA ASP A 567 -1.22 36.91 -37.89
C ASP A 567 -1.94 36.33 -36.64
N SER A 568 -2.53 35.14 -36.75
CA SER A 568 -3.22 34.44 -35.66
C SER A 568 -2.50 33.20 -35.18
N ILE A 569 -1.35 32.84 -35.72
CA ILE A 569 -0.48 31.79 -35.26
C ILE A 569 0.26 32.30 -34.01
N PRO A 570 0.29 31.55 -32.92
CA PRO A 570 1.07 31.95 -31.77
C PRO A 570 2.55 32.13 -32.10
N ALA A 571 3.14 33.20 -31.61
CA ALA A 571 4.59 33.37 -31.70
C ALA A 571 5.30 32.23 -30.92
N LEU A 572 6.36 31.67 -31.49
CA LEU A 572 7.12 30.65 -30.78
C LEU A 572 7.88 31.29 -29.63
N ILE A 573 7.70 30.78 -28.43
CA ILE A 573 8.48 31.16 -27.26
C ILE A 573 9.50 30.05 -26.99
N THR A 574 10.80 30.39 -27.11
CA THR A 574 11.88 29.48 -26.80
C THR A 574 12.30 29.68 -25.35
N PRO A 575 12.30 28.67 -24.51
CA PRO A 575 12.76 28.79 -23.14
C PRO A 575 14.28 28.95 -23.06
N MET A 576 14.73 29.85 -22.18
CA MET A 576 16.13 30.11 -21.87
C MET A 576 16.27 30.36 -20.38
N MET A 577 17.29 29.83 -19.75
CA MET A 577 17.55 30.00 -18.32
C MET A 577 18.99 30.36 -18.08
N GLU A 578 19.24 31.10 -17.02
CA GLU A 578 20.59 31.35 -16.50
C GLU A 578 20.69 30.78 -15.08
N TYR A 579 21.66 29.93 -14.87
CA TYR A 579 21.97 29.36 -13.56
C TYR A 579 23.51 29.31 -13.39
N ASP A 580 23.99 29.84 -12.29
CA ASP A 580 25.40 29.88 -11.91
C ASP A 580 26.32 30.45 -13.02
N GLY A 581 25.80 31.46 -13.74
CA GLY A 581 26.52 32.12 -14.86
C GLY A 581 26.50 31.35 -16.18
N GLU A 582 25.86 30.16 -16.22
CA GLU A 582 25.68 29.40 -17.45
C GLU A 582 24.28 29.69 -18.03
N ILE A 583 24.23 30.01 -19.32
CA ILE A 583 22.97 30.17 -20.06
C ILE A 583 22.60 28.82 -20.67
N ILE A 584 21.44 28.32 -20.32
CA ILE A 584 20.88 27.06 -20.80
C ILE A 584 19.72 27.37 -21.72
N GLY A 585 19.89 27.09 -23.01
CA GLY A 585 18.86 27.29 -24.01
C GLY A 585 18.17 26.02 -24.46
N HIS A 586 17.24 26.20 -25.37
CA HIS A 586 16.64 25.09 -26.13
C HIS A 586 17.74 24.38 -26.91
N ASN A 587 17.82 23.08 -26.82
CA ASN A 587 18.91 22.37 -27.46
C ASN A 587 18.50 21.90 -28.87
N GLU A 588 19.51 21.74 -29.71
CA GLU A 588 19.37 21.34 -31.12
C GLU A 588 18.81 19.92 -31.27
N LEU A 589 18.90 19.09 -30.23
CA LEU A 589 18.37 17.75 -30.22
C LEU A 589 16.92 17.69 -29.70
N GLY A 590 16.25 18.85 -29.65
CA GLY A 590 14.89 18.93 -29.14
C GLY A 590 14.75 18.61 -27.68
N GLY A 591 15.85 18.42 -27.00
CA GLY A 591 15.82 18.15 -25.55
C GLY A 591 15.40 19.38 -24.78
N LEU A 592 14.60 19.20 -23.78
CA LEU A 592 14.26 20.25 -22.84
C LEU A 592 15.44 20.46 -21.87
N LYS A 593 16.61 20.84 -22.39
CA LYS A 593 17.79 21.14 -21.54
C LYS A 593 17.51 22.16 -20.47
N ASN A 594 16.53 22.98 -20.72
CA ASN A 594 16.06 24.06 -19.87
C ASN A 594 14.97 23.61 -18.89
N THR A 595 14.52 22.34 -18.96
CA THR A 595 13.64 21.75 -17.96
C THR A 595 14.45 20.69 -17.23
N TYR A 596 15.10 21.04 -16.17
CA TYR A 596 16.00 20.16 -15.42
C TYR A 596 15.39 18.84 -14.96
N VAL A 597 14.06 18.74 -14.93
CA VAL A 597 13.35 17.48 -14.70
C VAL A 597 13.76 16.40 -15.70
N THR A 598 14.14 16.79 -16.89
CA THR A 598 14.39 15.89 -18.00
C THR A 598 15.86 15.51 -18.18
N ASP A 599 16.73 16.17 -17.45
CA ASP A 599 18.15 15.84 -17.40
C ASP A 599 18.54 15.49 -15.96
N LYS A 600 18.71 14.21 -15.68
CA LYS A 600 19.09 13.69 -14.39
C LYS A 600 20.35 14.33 -13.78
N ASN A 601 21.21 14.87 -14.64
CA ASN A 601 22.44 15.50 -14.22
C ASN A 601 22.26 17.01 -13.98
N LYS A 602 21.06 17.53 -14.16
CA LYS A 602 20.75 18.96 -14.13
C LYS A 602 19.69 19.36 -13.10
N CYS A 603 19.33 18.45 -12.20
CA CYS A 603 18.52 18.82 -11.04
C CYS A 603 19.27 19.83 -10.18
N LEU A 604 18.56 20.90 -9.78
CA LEU A 604 19.17 22.02 -9.06
C LEU A 604 19.20 21.77 -7.56
N PRO A 605 20.27 22.12 -6.88
CA PRO A 605 20.29 22.08 -5.43
C PRO A 605 19.31 23.12 -4.87
N ARG A 606 18.70 22.76 -3.72
CA ARG A 606 17.78 23.65 -3.00
C ARG A 606 18.48 24.96 -2.56
N GLY A 607 17.73 26.06 -2.54
CA GLY A 607 18.19 27.34 -2.01
C GLY A 607 19.09 28.14 -2.95
N LYS A 608 19.01 27.86 -4.24
CA LYS A 608 19.65 28.66 -5.30
C LYS A 608 18.64 29.55 -6.02
N THR A 609 19.12 30.31 -6.99
CA THR A 609 18.28 31.16 -7.86
C THR A 609 18.52 30.82 -9.32
N VAL A 610 17.45 30.92 -10.11
CA VAL A 610 17.45 30.71 -11.54
C VAL A 610 16.76 31.89 -12.20
N LYS A 611 17.34 32.44 -13.25
CA LYS A 611 16.71 33.44 -14.10
C LYS A 611 16.05 32.76 -15.29
N LEU A 612 14.75 32.97 -15.46
CA LEU A 612 13.94 32.44 -16.55
C LEU A 612 13.81 33.53 -17.62
N MET A 613 14.19 33.20 -18.86
CA MET A 613 14.30 34.18 -19.95
C MET A 613 13.62 33.67 -21.22
N PRO A 614 12.30 33.73 -21.34
CA PRO A 614 11.61 33.30 -22.55
C PRO A 614 12.03 34.17 -23.75
N GLN A 615 12.30 33.51 -24.89
CA GLN A 615 12.72 34.18 -26.11
C GLN A 615 11.69 33.97 -27.20
N LEU A 616 11.26 35.04 -27.86
CA LEU A 616 10.49 34.93 -29.08
C LEU A 616 11.35 34.40 -30.22
N ALA A 617 10.68 33.79 -31.22
CA ALA A 617 11.36 33.36 -32.44
C ALA A 617 12.06 34.52 -33.17
N GLU A 618 13.09 34.21 -33.94
CA GLU A 618 13.80 35.20 -34.73
C GLU A 618 12.86 35.91 -35.72
N GLY A 619 12.83 37.24 -35.67
CA GLY A 619 11.94 38.07 -36.46
C GLY A 619 10.61 38.46 -35.78
N GLU A 620 10.30 37.91 -34.64
CA GLU A 620 9.15 38.32 -33.84
C GLU A 620 9.49 39.54 -32.98
N GLU A 621 8.68 40.57 -33.05
CA GLU A 621 8.83 41.78 -32.23
C GLU A 621 8.26 41.63 -30.84
N ASP A 622 9.03 41.95 -29.82
CA ASP A 622 8.58 41.97 -28.43
C ASP A 622 7.76 43.25 -28.13
N THR A 623 6.59 43.31 -28.67
CA THR A 623 5.67 44.46 -28.55
C THR A 623 4.40 44.14 -27.78
N GLY A 624 4.29 42.91 -27.29
CA GLY A 624 3.14 42.41 -26.56
C GLY A 624 3.27 42.49 -25.03
N ASN A 625 2.39 41.75 -24.33
CA ASN A 625 2.32 41.68 -22.89
C ASN A 625 2.72 40.29 -22.38
N TRP A 626 3.54 40.26 -21.35
CA TRP A 626 3.95 39.06 -20.65
C TRP A 626 3.16 38.89 -19.35
N ILE A 627 2.78 37.69 -19.01
CA ILE A 627 2.19 37.33 -17.71
C ILE A 627 2.62 35.94 -17.30
N TRP A 628 3.09 35.82 -16.07
CA TRP A 628 3.46 34.56 -15.46
C TRP A 628 2.33 34.03 -14.56
N ASN A 629 2.30 32.71 -14.36
CA ASN A 629 1.35 32.08 -13.43
C ASN A 629 1.57 32.51 -11.97
N THR A 630 2.71 33.09 -11.65
CA THR A 630 3.07 33.67 -10.37
C THR A 630 2.66 35.16 -10.24
N GLY A 631 2.18 35.75 -11.33
CA GLY A 631 1.63 37.12 -11.39
C GLY A 631 2.57 38.19 -11.91
N GLU A 632 3.85 37.88 -12.13
CA GLU A 632 4.79 38.83 -12.75
C GLU A 632 4.40 39.13 -14.21
N THR A 633 4.69 40.38 -14.59
CA THR A 633 4.40 40.89 -15.96
C THR A 633 5.65 41.25 -16.74
N THR A 634 6.83 41.00 -16.21
CA THR A 634 8.12 41.19 -16.90
C THR A 634 8.41 39.98 -17.78
N LYS A 635 9.16 40.21 -18.86
CA LYS A 635 9.61 39.13 -19.74
C LYS A 635 10.47 38.12 -18.96
N ASP A 636 11.50 38.60 -18.27
CA ASP A 636 12.40 37.78 -17.48
C ASP A 636 12.00 37.83 -16.00
N ILE A 637 12.08 36.69 -15.31
CA ILE A 637 11.90 36.61 -13.86
C ILE A 637 13.05 35.80 -13.24
N THR A 638 13.34 36.06 -11.97
CA THR A 638 14.27 35.27 -11.15
C THR A 638 13.51 34.54 -10.07
N VAL A 639 13.68 33.25 -9.98
CA VAL A 639 12.96 32.36 -9.08
C VAL A 639 13.93 31.61 -8.17
N SER A 640 13.45 31.19 -6.99
CA SER A 640 14.24 30.35 -6.08
C SER A 640 14.04 28.85 -6.38
N THR A 641 15.06 28.07 -6.03
CA THR A 641 14.99 26.60 -6.09
C THR A 641 14.59 26.00 -4.73
N ASP A 642 13.67 26.62 -4.02
CA ASP A 642 13.20 26.11 -2.74
C ASP A 642 12.34 24.84 -2.91
N LYS A 643 11.65 24.77 -4.04
CA LYS A 643 10.85 23.61 -4.47
C LYS A 643 10.88 23.45 -5.97
N SER A 644 10.57 22.24 -6.44
CA SER A 644 10.27 22.00 -7.85
C SER A 644 8.96 22.72 -8.21
N TYR A 645 8.97 23.41 -9.34
CA TYR A 645 7.79 24.19 -9.76
C TYR A 645 7.76 24.41 -11.28
N ALA A 646 6.56 24.43 -11.84
CA ALA A 646 6.32 24.74 -13.24
C ALA A 646 5.91 26.21 -13.40
N TYR A 647 6.84 27.05 -13.86
CA TYR A 647 6.60 28.46 -14.15
C TYR A 647 6.04 28.58 -15.56
N ARG A 648 4.81 29.08 -15.69
CA ARG A 648 4.12 29.22 -16.96
C ARG A 648 4.08 30.69 -17.35
N VAL A 649 4.57 31.01 -18.54
CA VAL A 649 4.51 32.34 -19.09
C VAL A 649 3.59 32.38 -20.31
N THR A 650 2.78 33.42 -20.39
CA THR A 650 1.97 33.75 -21.55
C THR A 650 2.44 35.07 -22.15
N TYR A 651 2.76 35.05 -23.43
CA TYR A 651 2.97 36.25 -24.23
C TYR A 651 1.74 36.52 -25.07
N THR A 652 1.19 37.72 -24.97
CA THR A 652 0.07 38.18 -25.83
C THR A 652 0.58 39.23 -26.78
N ASN A 653 0.61 38.92 -28.07
CA ASN A 653 1.12 39.87 -29.08
C ASN A 653 0.14 41.00 -29.34
N LYS A 654 0.52 41.94 -30.21
CA LYS A 654 -0.29 43.11 -30.59
C LYS A 654 -1.64 42.77 -31.25
N ASN A 655 -1.78 41.55 -31.78
CA ASN A 655 -3.00 41.02 -32.38
C ASN A 655 -3.87 40.20 -31.40
N ASN A 656 -3.57 40.23 -30.11
CA ASN A 656 -4.20 39.42 -29.04
C ASN A 656 -3.99 37.89 -29.21
N VAL A 657 -3.01 37.48 -29.97
CA VAL A 657 -2.66 36.06 -30.08
C VAL A 657 -1.75 35.70 -28.90
N LYS A 658 -2.10 34.63 -28.24
CA LYS A 658 -1.38 34.14 -27.04
C LYS A 658 -0.42 33.02 -27.40
N SER A 659 0.80 33.12 -26.91
CA SER A 659 1.81 32.07 -26.92
C SER A 659 2.15 31.66 -25.49
N HIS A 660 2.32 30.39 -25.26
CA HIS A 660 2.58 29.84 -23.95
C HIS A 660 3.90 29.09 -23.92
N GLN A 661 4.61 29.22 -22.82
CA GLN A 661 5.79 28.42 -22.51
C GLN A 661 5.82 28.04 -21.04
N VAL A 662 6.41 26.90 -20.74
CA VAL A 662 6.60 26.45 -19.37
C VAL A 662 8.08 26.20 -19.11
N PHE A 663 8.51 26.62 -17.93
CA PHE A 663 9.83 26.35 -17.38
C PHE A 663 9.64 25.46 -16.16
N THR A 664 10.05 24.21 -16.26
CA THR A 664 10.01 23.30 -15.13
C THR A 664 11.34 23.35 -14.39
N ILE A 665 11.31 23.82 -13.17
CA ILE A 665 12.44 23.78 -12.26
C ILE A 665 12.32 22.52 -11.42
N ALA A 666 13.32 21.65 -11.49
CA ALA A 666 13.40 20.43 -10.68
C ALA A 666 14.52 20.59 -9.64
N VAL A 667 14.18 20.34 -8.39
CA VAL A 667 15.11 20.36 -7.26
C VAL A 667 15.66 18.96 -7.05
N ASP A 668 16.90 18.83 -6.63
CA ASP A 668 17.59 17.55 -6.44
C ASP A 668 16.81 16.57 -5.56
N ALA A 669 16.17 17.05 -4.52
CA ALA A 669 15.29 16.24 -3.65
C ALA A 669 14.15 15.54 -4.41
N ASP A 670 13.60 16.16 -5.45
CA ASP A 670 12.49 15.60 -6.25
C ASP A 670 12.99 14.73 -7.40
N CYS A 671 14.21 14.98 -7.90
CA CYS A 671 14.81 14.18 -8.98
C CYS A 671 15.38 12.87 -8.46
N ASN A 672 15.98 12.91 -7.27
CA ASN A 672 16.63 11.77 -6.62
C ASN A 672 16.07 11.57 -5.22
N PRO A 673 14.76 11.41 -5.05
CA PRO A 673 14.17 11.20 -3.75
C PRO A 673 14.58 9.84 -3.18
N SER A 674 14.51 9.72 -1.87
CA SER A 674 14.71 8.44 -1.21
C SER A 674 13.67 7.42 -1.71
N PRO A 675 14.08 6.20 -2.12
CA PRO A 675 13.16 5.17 -2.58
C PRO A 675 12.12 4.85 -1.49
N ARG A 676 10.89 4.59 -1.90
CA ARG A 676 9.85 4.10 -0.97
C ARG A 676 10.14 2.66 -0.59
N THR A 677 10.04 2.38 0.69
CA THR A 677 10.23 1.03 1.25
C THR A 677 8.99 0.65 2.07
N THR A 678 8.75 -0.64 2.21
CA THR A 678 7.76 -1.18 3.16
C THR A 678 8.45 -2.11 4.15
N GLY A 679 7.91 -2.19 5.36
CA GLY A 679 8.39 -3.08 6.39
C GLY A 679 7.58 -4.35 6.45
N MET A 680 8.25 -5.48 6.65
CA MET A 680 7.61 -6.75 6.99
C MET A 680 8.18 -7.27 8.31
N ILE A 681 7.30 -7.73 9.17
CA ILE A 681 7.68 -8.34 10.45
C ILE A 681 7.24 -9.80 10.48
N THR A 682 8.17 -10.70 10.77
CA THR A 682 7.87 -12.10 11.02
C THR A 682 7.97 -12.41 12.51
N TYR A 683 6.86 -12.80 13.10
CA TYR A 683 6.77 -13.17 14.52
C TYR A 683 6.00 -14.48 14.66
N LYS A 684 6.58 -15.46 15.38
CA LYS A 684 6.01 -16.82 15.56
C LYS A 684 5.59 -17.52 14.25
N GLY A 685 6.37 -17.28 13.19
CA GLY A 685 6.11 -17.88 11.89
C GLY A 685 5.02 -17.19 11.05
N VAL A 686 4.42 -16.12 11.55
CA VAL A 686 3.47 -15.27 10.80
C VAL A 686 4.20 -14.03 10.33
N THR A 687 4.11 -13.75 9.03
CA THR A 687 4.69 -12.55 8.40
C THR A 687 3.58 -11.59 8.03
N VAL A 688 3.72 -10.33 8.44
CA VAL A 688 2.75 -9.26 8.18
C VAL A 688 3.50 -8.03 7.67
N GLU A 689 2.93 -7.33 6.70
CA GLU A 689 3.41 -6.02 6.27
C GLU A 689 2.98 -4.98 7.30
N THR A 690 3.94 -4.59 8.12
CA THR A 690 3.75 -3.62 9.21
C THR A 690 5.11 -3.16 9.71
N ASP A 691 5.16 -1.98 10.27
CA ASP A 691 6.34 -1.40 10.92
C ASP A 691 6.29 -1.54 12.45
N THR A 692 5.21 -2.09 12.99
CA THR A 692 5.03 -2.23 14.43
C THR A 692 4.54 -3.61 14.82
N VAL A 693 5.06 -4.14 15.95
CA VAL A 693 4.61 -5.40 16.53
C VAL A 693 4.74 -5.36 18.05
N THR A 694 3.95 -6.15 18.72
CA THR A 694 4.11 -6.41 20.16
C THR A 694 4.53 -7.86 20.37
N VAL A 695 5.65 -8.07 21.06
CA VAL A 695 6.18 -9.40 21.40
C VAL A 695 6.23 -9.60 22.90
N TYR A 696 6.41 -10.81 23.36
CA TYR A 696 6.64 -11.04 24.78
C TYR A 696 8.12 -10.82 25.15
N TYR A 697 8.35 -10.45 26.41
CA TYR A 697 9.70 -10.36 26.99
C TYR A 697 10.51 -11.63 26.71
N GLY A 698 11.73 -11.43 26.22
CA GLY A 698 12.65 -12.51 25.88
C GLY A 698 12.42 -13.17 24.53
N GLU A 699 11.45 -12.73 23.73
CA GLU A 699 11.22 -13.24 22.39
C GLU A 699 11.94 -12.40 21.31
N THR A 700 12.04 -12.97 20.12
CA THR A 700 12.74 -12.38 18.98
C THR A 700 11.77 -12.17 17.82
N VAL A 701 12.07 -11.21 16.95
CA VAL A 701 11.35 -11.00 15.67
C VAL A 701 12.33 -10.90 14.52
N THR A 702 11.86 -11.20 13.32
CA THR A 702 12.61 -10.91 12.10
C THR A 702 11.98 -9.70 11.42
N LEU A 703 12.80 -8.68 11.18
CA LEU A 703 12.46 -7.43 10.51
C LEU A 703 13.02 -7.49 9.10
N THR A 704 12.20 -7.17 8.10
CA THR A 704 12.59 -7.19 6.69
C THR A 704 12.22 -5.88 6.04
N ILE A 705 13.16 -5.26 5.34
CA ILE A 705 12.89 -4.09 4.50
C ILE A 705 12.65 -4.58 3.07
N ASN A 706 11.50 -4.25 2.53
CA ASN A 706 11.21 -4.45 1.12
C ASN A 706 11.49 -3.16 0.37
N GLY A 707 12.56 -3.15 -0.40
CA GLY A 707 12.80 -2.15 -1.43
C GLY A 707 12.13 -2.59 -2.74
N ILE A 708 11.98 -1.64 -3.65
CA ILE A 708 11.45 -1.89 -4.98
C ILE A 708 12.60 -1.76 -5.97
N GLY A 709 13.27 -2.86 -6.30
CA GLY A 709 14.37 -2.86 -7.27
C GLY A 709 15.21 -4.14 -7.25
N ALA A 710 16.03 -4.30 -8.25
CA ALA A 710 17.07 -5.31 -8.31
C ALA A 710 18.45 -4.65 -8.04
N TYR A 711 19.37 -5.39 -7.45
CA TYR A 711 20.73 -4.90 -7.10
C TYR A 711 20.78 -3.86 -6.00
N GLU A 712 20.09 -4.16 -4.94
CA GLU A 712 20.02 -3.35 -3.74
C GLU A 712 21.06 -3.79 -2.73
N SER A 713 21.41 -2.88 -1.85
CA SER A 713 22.14 -3.18 -0.63
C SER A 713 21.36 -2.65 0.58
N TYR A 714 21.72 -3.18 1.73
CA TYR A 714 21.06 -2.83 2.99
C TYR A 714 22.13 -2.52 4.03
N GLU A 715 21.81 -1.63 4.92
CA GLU A 715 22.60 -1.36 6.13
C GLU A 715 21.66 -1.25 7.32
N TRP A 716 22.00 -1.90 8.43
CA TRP A 716 21.26 -1.79 9.66
C TRP A 716 22.09 -1.13 10.75
N ASP A 717 21.44 -0.51 11.69
CA ASP A 717 22.04 0.14 12.85
C ASP A 717 22.95 -0.79 13.69
N ASN A 718 22.79 -2.10 13.53
CA ASN A 718 23.63 -3.15 14.16
C ASN A 718 24.79 -3.64 13.28
N GLY A 719 24.97 -3.02 12.09
CA GLY A 719 26.02 -3.37 11.13
C GLY A 719 25.70 -4.56 10.22
N SER A 720 24.46 -5.04 10.17
CA SER A 720 24.03 -6.05 9.20
C SER A 720 23.84 -5.42 7.82
N HIS A 721 24.15 -6.19 6.77
CA HIS A 721 23.92 -5.81 5.37
C HIS A 721 22.89 -6.72 4.68
N MET A 722 22.08 -7.43 5.45
CA MET A 722 21.04 -8.31 4.92
C MET A 722 19.71 -7.57 4.80
N ALA A 723 18.86 -7.96 3.84
CA ALA A 723 17.50 -7.41 3.73
C ALA A 723 16.67 -7.65 5.00
N SER A 724 16.97 -8.72 5.73
CA SER A 724 16.29 -9.10 6.97
C SER A 724 17.27 -9.25 8.12
N VAL A 725 16.85 -8.83 9.30
CA VAL A 725 17.58 -9.03 10.56
C VAL A 725 16.66 -9.66 11.58
N THR A 726 17.19 -10.61 12.36
CA THR A 726 16.49 -11.15 13.53
C THR A 726 17.04 -10.46 14.77
N THR A 727 16.17 -9.94 15.62
CA THR A 727 16.54 -9.25 16.84
C THR A 727 17.14 -10.24 17.85
N ASN A 728 17.93 -9.71 18.78
CA ASN A 728 18.18 -10.42 20.02
C ASN A 728 16.89 -10.56 20.84
N PRO A 729 16.82 -11.41 21.86
CA PRO A 729 15.70 -11.45 22.80
C PRO A 729 15.41 -10.06 23.37
N LEU A 730 14.18 -9.59 23.20
CA LEU A 730 13.78 -8.22 23.53
C LEU A 730 13.33 -8.13 25.00
N VAL A 731 13.89 -7.20 25.73
CA VAL A 731 13.60 -7.00 27.16
C VAL A 731 12.86 -5.68 27.43
N ARG A 732 12.76 -4.80 26.43
CA ARG A 732 12.05 -3.52 26.49
C ARG A 732 11.55 -3.13 25.09
N PRO A 733 10.60 -2.19 24.98
CA PRO A 733 10.25 -1.58 23.69
C PRO A 733 11.46 -0.93 23.04
N ARG A 734 11.58 -1.12 21.72
CA ARG A 734 12.76 -0.69 20.99
C ARG A 734 12.45 -0.34 19.54
N ASP A 735 13.17 0.67 19.04
CA ASP A 735 13.22 1.02 17.63
C ASP A 735 14.41 0.35 16.94
N PHE A 736 14.21 -0.04 15.68
CA PHE A 736 15.25 -0.56 14.80
C PHE A 736 15.23 0.24 13.52
N THR A 737 16.40 0.60 13.03
CA THR A 737 16.51 1.35 11.77
C THR A 737 17.39 0.58 10.81
N GLY A 738 16.88 0.35 9.63
CA GLY A 738 17.65 -0.12 8.49
C GLY A 738 17.59 0.89 7.36
N VAL A 739 18.56 0.85 6.45
CA VAL A 739 18.63 1.69 5.26
C VAL A 739 18.64 0.79 4.05
N TYR A 740 17.69 0.99 3.17
CA TYR A 740 17.69 0.46 1.82
C TYR A 740 18.51 1.37 0.93
N ILE A 741 19.35 0.82 0.07
CA ILE A 741 20.20 1.56 -0.85
C ILE A 741 19.95 1.01 -2.24
N ASN A 742 19.40 1.83 -3.13
CA ASN A 742 19.14 1.42 -4.50
C ASN A 742 20.42 1.35 -5.32
N GLN A 743 20.32 0.87 -6.55
CA GLN A 743 21.44 0.74 -7.49
C GLN A 743 22.17 2.08 -7.74
N GLY A 744 21.47 3.20 -7.65
CA GLY A 744 22.05 4.54 -7.79
C GLY A 744 22.74 5.07 -6.54
N GLY A 745 22.81 4.28 -5.47
CA GLY A 745 23.38 4.69 -4.19
C GLY A 745 22.47 5.59 -3.36
N VAL A 746 21.21 5.77 -3.78
CA VAL A 746 20.23 6.60 -3.05
C VAL A 746 19.73 5.83 -1.85
N ARG A 747 19.79 6.47 -0.67
CA ARG A 747 19.52 5.87 0.64
C ARG A 747 18.09 6.16 1.07
N SER A 748 17.43 5.15 1.62
CA SER A 748 16.07 5.26 2.19
C SER A 748 16.02 4.57 3.55
N PRO A 749 16.01 5.32 4.65
CA PRO A 749 15.87 4.75 5.98
C PRO A 749 14.45 4.24 6.20
N HIS A 750 14.35 3.10 6.89
CA HIS A 750 13.10 2.49 7.31
C HIS A 750 13.16 2.16 8.79
N LYS A 751 12.11 2.51 9.54
CA LYS A 751 12.07 2.34 10.99
C LYS A 751 11.00 1.31 11.37
N PHE A 752 11.37 0.42 12.28
CA PHE A 752 10.46 -0.51 12.94
C PHE A 752 10.36 -0.19 14.42
N HIS A 753 9.18 -0.32 14.98
CA HIS A 753 8.93 -0.21 16.39
C HIS A 753 8.44 -1.53 16.97
N VAL A 754 9.17 -2.09 17.92
CA VAL A 754 8.80 -3.34 18.59
C VAL A 754 8.46 -3.06 20.04
N ASN A 755 7.20 -3.28 20.39
CA ASN A 755 6.72 -3.23 21.77
C ASN A 755 6.98 -4.54 22.49
N VAL A 756 7.23 -4.48 23.79
CA VAL A 756 7.42 -5.66 24.63
C VAL A 756 6.31 -5.75 25.65
N LYS A 757 5.71 -6.92 25.72
CA LYS A 757 4.65 -7.28 26.65
C LYS A 757 5.22 -8.20 27.75
N TYR A 758 4.96 -7.84 28.99
CA TYR A 758 5.52 -8.56 30.14
C TYR A 758 4.53 -9.54 30.76
N MET A 759 3.24 -9.38 30.47
CA MET A 759 2.20 -10.16 31.09
C MET A 759 0.93 -10.14 30.24
N ASP A 760 0.17 -11.25 30.26
CA ASP A 760 -1.22 -11.32 29.80
C ASP A 760 -2.16 -11.78 30.92
N ILE A 761 -3.36 -11.27 30.93
CA ILE A 761 -4.45 -11.77 31.76
C ILE A 761 -4.89 -13.11 31.15
N GLN A 762 -4.90 -14.16 31.92
CA GLN A 762 -5.24 -15.48 31.45
C GLN A 762 -5.98 -16.28 32.55
N ALA A 763 -6.88 -17.15 32.12
CA ALA A 763 -7.46 -18.20 32.90
C ALA A 763 -7.54 -19.49 32.07
N LYS A 764 -7.70 -20.65 32.73
CA LYS A 764 -8.00 -21.91 32.06
C LYS A 764 -9.15 -22.60 32.76
N VAL A 765 -10.06 -23.14 31.97
CA VAL A 765 -11.17 -23.96 32.46
C VAL A 765 -11.08 -25.32 31.79
N ASN A 766 -10.97 -26.39 32.58
CA ASN A 766 -10.73 -27.74 32.08
C ASN A 766 -9.58 -27.84 31.05
N GLY A 767 -8.52 -27.05 31.27
CA GLY A 767 -7.35 -26.97 30.38
C GLY A 767 -7.51 -26.07 29.15
N VAL A 768 -8.69 -25.50 28.87
CA VAL A 768 -8.92 -24.55 27.78
C VAL A 768 -8.57 -23.14 28.25
N VAL A 769 -7.71 -22.45 27.48
CA VAL A 769 -7.24 -21.10 27.79
C VAL A 769 -8.33 -20.06 27.45
N ILE A 770 -8.54 -19.13 28.37
CA ILE A 770 -9.36 -17.93 28.20
C ILE A 770 -8.44 -16.73 28.40
N ASN A 771 -8.33 -15.87 27.41
CA ASN A 771 -7.47 -14.70 27.45
C ASN A 771 -8.26 -13.42 27.76
N ASP A 772 -7.59 -12.45 28.29
CA ASP A 772 -8.07 -11.06 28.50
C ASP A 772 -9.37 -10.95 29.32
N THR A 773 -9.62 -11.94 30.17
CA THR A 773 -10.86 -12.00 30.97
C THR A 773 -10.53 -12.22 32.45
N LEU A 774 -11.10 -11.38 33.29
CA LEU A 774 -11.06 -11.47 34.74
C LEU A 774 -12.38 -11.98 35.35
N ASP A 775 -13.46 -11.81 34.63
CA ASP A 775 -14.80 -12.21 35.01
C ASP A 775 -15.31 -13.27 34.02
N PHE A 776 -15.63 -14.47 34.49
CA PHE A 776 -16.12 -15.54 33.63
C PHE A 776 -16.96 -16.53 34.39
N ALA A 777 -17.83 -17.26 33.67
CA ALA A 777 -18.70 -18.29 34.23
C ALA A 777 -18.19 -19.70 33.89
N VAL A 778 -18.38 -20.60 34.79
CA VAL A 778 -18.01 -22.01 34.72
C VAL A 778 -19.19 -22.89 35.23
N ASN A 779 -19.15 -24.18 34.96
CA ASN A 779 -20.12 -25.12 35.57
C ASN A 779 -19.61 -25.67 36.91
N ALA A 780 -20.53 -26.07 37.80
CA ALA A 780 -20.15 -26.78 39.02
C ALA A 780 -19.36 -28.05 38.69
N GLY A 781 -18.23 -28.25 39.35
CA GLY A 781 -17.33 -29.36 39.12
C GLY A 781 -16.21 -29.11 38.08
N ASP A 782 -16.19 -27.95 37.43
CA ASP A 782 -15.08 -27.59 36.50
C ASP A 782 -13.78 -27.37 37.27
N ASN A 783 -12.66 -27.64 36.61
CA ASN A 783 -11.33 -27.31 37.08
C ASN A 783 -10.87 -25.97 36.49
N VAL A 784 -10.53 -25.02 37.35
CA VAL A 784 -10.18 -23.66 37.00
C VAL A 784 -8.75 -23.36 37.40
N GLU A 785 -7.92 -22.94 36.46
CA GLU A 785 -6.61 -22.32 36.70
C GLU A 785 -6.71 -20.83 36.42
N ILE A 786 -6.43 -19.99 37.42
CA ILE A 786 -6.39 -18.52 37.25
C ILE A 786 -5.02 -17.99 37.55
N GLY A 787 -4.63 -16.94 36.82
CA GLY A 787 -3.38 -16.25 37.02
C GLY A 787 -2.78 -15.78 35.67
N PRO A 788 -1.94 -14.73 35.66
CA PRO A 788 -1.43 -14.19 34.43
C PRO A 788 -0.47 -15.14 33.74
N TYR A 789 -0.45 -15.07 32.40
CA TYR A 789 0.68 -15.55 31.64
C TYR A 789 1.82 -14.54 31.82
N VAL A 790 2.98 -15.00 32.24
CA VAL A 790 4.22 -14.22 32.35
C VAL A 790 5.31 -15.02 31.64
N PRO A 791 6.06 -14.42 30.70
CA PRO A 791 7.15 -15.11 30.01
C PRO A 791 8.16 -15.72 30.99
N SER A 792 8.55 -16.95 30.75
CA SER A 792 9.46 -17.68 31.65
C SER A 792 10.87 -17.05 31.73
N ALA A 793 11.23 -16.25 30.72
CA ALA A 793 12.48 -15.51 30.69
C ALA A 793 12.50 -14.32 31.67
N LEU A 794 11.35 -13.82 32.12
CA LEU A 794 11.25 -12.68 33.01
C LEU A 794 11.45 -13.15 34.47
N ALA A 795 12.58 -12.80 35.05
CA ALA A 795 12.93 -13.11 36.43
C ALA A 795 12.42 -12.04 37.43
N GLY A 796 12.46 -12.35 38.72
CA GLY A 796 12.19 -11.40 39.81
C GLY A 796 10.68 -11.11 40.03
N CYS A 797 9.77 -11.85 39.38
CA CYS A 797 8.35 -11.70 39.59
C CYS A 797 7.92 -12.29 40.96
N THR A 798 7.00 -11.61 41.62
CA THR A 798 6.40 -12.10 42.89
C THR A 798 4.88 -12.02 42.82
N TYR A 799 4.24 -12.95 43.54
CA TYR A 799 2.79 -13.14 43.53
C TYR A 799 2.26 -13.37 44.91
N LYS A 800 1.08 -12.86 45.22
CA LYS A 800 0.42 -13.11 46.51
C LYS A 800 -1.11 -13.10 46.31
N TRP A 801 -1.71 -14.23 46.49
CA TRP A 801 -3.17 -14.37 46.42
C TRP A 801 -3.83 -14.09 47.76
N ASN A 802 -5.11 -13.61 47.71
CA ASN A 802 -5.91 -13.48 48.92
C ASN A 802 -6.19 -14.80 49.61
N THR A 803 -6.06 -15.93 48.93
CA THR A 803 -6.16 -17.30 49.44
C THR A 803 -4.90 -17.79 50.16
N GLY A 804 -3.81 -17.03 50.03
CA GLY A 804 -2.54 -17.24 50.72
C GLY A 804 -1.40 -17.81 49.92
N GLU A 805 -1.65 -18.26 48.67
CA GLU A 805 -0.62 -18.79 47.79
C GLU A 805 0.27 -17.67 47.23
N THR A 806 1.51 -18.07 46.92
CA THR A 806 2.53 -17.18 46.32
C THR A 806 2.98 -17.65 44.95
N THR A 807 2.23 -18.52 44.31
CA THR A 807 2.45 -19.03 42.97
C THR A 807 1.83 -18.06 41.93
N ARG A 808 2.37 -18.07 40.71
CA ARG A 808 1.84 -17.25 39.59
C ARG A 808 0.37 -17.58 39.29
N THR A 809 0.05 -18.87 39.32
CA THR A 809 -1.31 -19.37 39.08
C THR A 809 -1.76 -20.18 40.30
N ILE A 810 -3.06 -20.23 40.52
CA ILE A 810 -3.68 -21.14 41.46
C ILE A 810 -4.67 -22.05 40.71
N ASN A 811 -4.78 -23.30 41.18
CA ASN A 811 -5.74 -24.27 40.65
C ASN A 811 -6.89 -24.43 41.66
N ILE A 812 -8.10 -24.41 41.13
CA ILE A 812 -9.34 -24.63 41.90
C ILE A 812 -9.96 -25.85 41.24
N ASP A 813 -9.75 -27.01 41.89
CA ASP A 813 -10.26 -28.29 41.42
C ASP A 813 -11.72 -28.49 41.81
N GLY A 814 -12.58 -28.76 40.82
CA GLY A 814 -13.99 -29.02 41.01
C GLY A 814 -14.73 -27.87 41.69
N ILE A 815 -14.68 -26.66 41.13
CA ILE A 815 -15.32 -25.48 41.73
C ILE A 815 -16.82 -25.65 41.86
N GLU A 816 -17.35 -25.43 43.07
CA GLU A 816 -18.77 -25.62 43.40
C GLU A 816 -19.51 -24.29 43.70
N THR A 817 -18.79 -23.21 43.99
CA THR A 817 -19.36 -21.90 44.34
C THR A 817 -18.57 -20.78 43.69
N SER A 818 -19.29 -19.71 43.34
CA SER A 818 -18.67 -18.50 42.79
C SER A 818 -17.71 -17.87 43.81
N GLY A 819 -16.60 -17.34 43.30
CA GLY A 819 -15.53 -16.81 44.15
C GLY A 819 -14.83 -15.58 43.54
N LYS A 820 -14.31 -14.75 44.46
CA LYS A 820 -13.48 -13.60 44.13
C LYS A 820 -12.03 -13.90 44.55
N TYR A 821 -11.13 -13.96 43.60
CA TYR A 821 -9.71 -14.26 43.78
C TYR A 821 -8.89 -13.03 43.45
N VAL A 822 -8.13 -12.56 44.40
CA VAL A 822 -7.34 -11.34 44.27
C VAL A 822 -5.87 -11.70 44.26
N LEU A 823 -5.16 -11.31 43.21
CA LEU A 823 -3.72 -11.47 43.05
C LEU A 823 -3.03 -10.12 43.11
N ASP A 824 -2.21 -9.92 44.17
CA ASP A 824 -1.18 -8.86 44.18
C ASP A 824 0.06 -9.38 43.50
N TYR A 825 0.62 -8.63 42.55
CA TYR A 825 1.81 -9.05 41.81
C TYR A 825 2.84 -7.95 41.68
N VAL A 826 4.09 -8.39 41.46
CA VAL A 826 5.18 -7.57 40.94
C VAL A 826 5.69 -8.27 39.69
N VAL A 827 5.59 -7.61 38.54
CA VAL A 827 6.05 -8.10 37.23
C VAL A 827 6.87 -6.99 36.57
N ASN A 828 8.09 -7.29 36.17
CA ASN A 828 9.04 -6.30 35.63
C ASN A 828 9.20 -5.06 36.53
N GLY A 829 9.21 -5.28 37.85
CA GLY A 829 9.32 -4.21 38.85
C GLY A 829 8.02 -3.42 39.09
N GLU A 830 7.01 -3.57 38.27
CA GLU A 830 5.71 -2.92 38.41
C GLU A 830 4.80 -3.70 39.34
N LYS A 831 4.18 -2.98 40.28
CA LYS A 831 3.20 -3.54 41.22
C LYS A 831 1.81 -3.36 40.70
N GLY A 832 1.01 -4.41 40.77
CA GLY A 832 -0.38 -4.36 40.35
C GLY A 832 -1.24 -5.37 41.11
N GLN A 833 -2.55 -5.34 40.80
CA GLN A 833 -3.52 -6.26 41.36
C GLN A 833 -4.44 -6.75 40.24
N LEU A 834 -4.70 -8.05 40.19
CA LEU A 834 -5.74 -8.66 39.35
C LEU A 834 -6.85 -9.22 40.23
N VAL A 835 -8.07 -9.02 39.82
CA VAL A 835 -9.26 -9.52 40.51
C VAL A 835 -10.01 -10.45 39.57
N TYR A 836 -9.93 -11.74 39.81
CA TYR A 836 -10.69 -12.74 39.07
C TYR A 836 -12.01 -13.00 39.79
N ASN A 837 -13.12 -12.79 39.11
CA ASN A 837 -14.45 -13.18 39.56
C ASN A 837 -14.90 -14.42 38.78
N VAL A 838 -14.91 -15.54 39.42
CA VAL A 838 -15.34 -16.80 38.83
C VAL A 838 -16.75 -17.10 39.26
N PHE A 839 -17.70 -17.17 38.33
CA PHE A 839 -19.11 -17.44 38.60
C PHE A 839 -19.42 -18.90 38.26
N VAL A 840 -19.98 -19.61 39.18
CA VAL A 840 -20.39 -21.01 38.99
C VAL A 840 -21.86 -21.05 38.64
N ASN A 841 -22.21 -21.48 37.43
CA ASN A 841 -23.58 -21.66 37.00
C ASN A 841 -24.23 -22.86 37.66
N ALA A 842 -25.49 -22.69 38.08
CA ALA A 842 -26.30 -23.82 38.55
C ALA A 842 -26.49 -24.85 37.41
N ALA A 843 -26.65 -26.11 37.77
CA ALA A 843 -26.89 -27.20 36.82
C ALA A 843 -28.23 -27.06 36.07
N GLU A 844 -29.21 -26.41 36.69
CA GLU A 844 -30.57 -26.28 36.18
C GLU A 844 -30.94 -24.81 35.95
N ASP A 845 -31.83 -24.59 34.99
CA ASP A 845 -32.38 -23.27 34.70
C ASP A 845 -33.25 -22.78 35.91
N CYS A 846 -33.19 -21.49 36.14
CA CYS A 846 -33.96 -20.83 37.19
C CYS A 846 -35.11 -20.01 36.59
N ASN A 847 -36.17 -19.83 37.37
CA ASN A 847 -37.28 -18.95 37.03
C ASN A 847 -36.97 -17.54 37.52
N ILE A 848 -37.10 -16.57 36.61
CA ILE A 848 -37.06 -15.15 36.91
C ILE A 848 -38.50 -14.70 37.24
N ALA A 849 -38.66 -13.90 38.30
CA ALA A 849 -39.97 -13.34 38.63
C ALA A 849 -40.48 -12.46 37.47
N GLU A 850 -41.80 -12.48 37.24
CA GLU A 850 -42.40 -11.59 36.23
C GLU A 850 -42.23 -10.13 36.64
N GLY A 851 -41.75 -9.30 35.73
CA GLY A 851 -41.47 -7.91 36.03
C GLY A 851 -40.67 -7.21 34.95
N ASP A 852 -40.35 -5.96 35.21
CA ASP A 852 -39.59 -5.08 34.31
C ASP A 852 -38.15 -5.00 34.76
N TYR A 853 -37.21 -5.34 33.84
CA TYR A 853 -35.80 -5.48 34.16
C TYR A 853 -34.92 -4.76 33.17
N PHE A 854 -33.79 -4.29 33.67
CA PHE A 854 -32.59 -4.01 32.86
C PHE A 854 -31.74 -5.29 32.77
N VAL A 855 -31.34 -5.67 31.55
CA VAL A 855 -30.36 -6.73 31.31
C VAL A 855 -29.01 -6.06 31.13
N CYS A 856 -28.20 -6.08 32.19
CA CYS A 856 -26.94 -5.37 32.23
C CYS A 856 -25.76 -6.33 32.02
N ASP A 857 -24.79 -5.91 31.24
CA ASP A 857 -23.49 -6.58 31.15
C ASP A 857 -22.53 -5.95 32.17
N ARG A 858 -22.10 -6.75 33.14
CA ARG A 858 -21.20 -6.30 34.19
C ARG A 858 -19.83 -5.88 33.68
N LEU A 859 -19.32 -6.58 32.67
CA LEU A 859 -17.96 -6.33 32.16
C LEU A 859 -17.82 -4.96 31.48
N HIS A 860 -18.87 -4.54 30.78
CA HIS A 860 -18.88 -3.32 29.97
C HIS A 860 -19.74 -2.19 30.54
N ASN A 861 -20.39 -2.44 31.66
CA ASN A 861 -21.29 -1.47 32.30
C ASN A 861 -22.35 -0.90 31.33
N THR A 862 -22.89 -1.79 30.49
CA THR A 862 -23.86 -1.48 29.45
C THR A 862 -25.18 -2.24 29.64
N VAL A 863 -26.23 -1.80 28.98
CA VAL A 863 -27.60 -2.35 29.09
C VAL A 863 -28.07 -2.78 27.70
N LEU A 864 -28.76 -3.93 27.66
CA LEU A 864 -29.34 -4.46 26.42
C LEU A 864 -30.40 -3.51 25.86
N THR A 865 -30.18 -3.02 24.65
CA THR A 865 -30.98 -1.97 24.02
C THR A 865 -31.69 -2.51 22.77
N ASN A 866 -32.99 -2.26 22.69
CA ASN A 866 -33.84 -2.50 21.52
C ASN A 866 -33.68 -1.33 20.52
N ASN A 867 -33.15 -1.60 19.35
CA ASN A 867 -32.90 -0.61 18.27
C ASN A 867 -34.05 -0.57 17.24
N GLY A 868 -35.15 -1.29 17.46
CA GLY A 868 -36.33 -1.33 16.59
C GLY A 868 -36.54 -2.66 15.89
N VAL A 869 -37.61 -2.75 15.13
CA VAL A 869 -38.09 -4.00 14.51
C VAL A 869 -37.08 -4.56 13.54
N ASN A 870 -36.71 -5.84 13.71
CA ASN A 870 -35.71 -6.57 12.94
C ASN A 870 -34.28 -5.96 12.96
N GLN A 871 -34.04 -4.98 13.85
CA GLN A 871 -32.71 -4.42 14.09
C GLN A 871 -31.98 -5.26 15.14
N LYS A 872 -30.64 -5.22 15.07
CA LYS A 872 -29.78 -5.85 16.07
C LYS A 872 -29.96 -5.17 17.43
N CYS A 873 -30.24 -5.94 18.47
CA CYS A 873 -30.13 -5.45 19.84
C CYS A 873 -28.66 -5.38 20.24
N THR A 874 -28.23 -4.30 20.85
CA THR A 874 -26.84 -4.04 21.23
C THR A 874 -26.75 -3.63 22.69
N MET A 875 -25.59 -3.88 23.31
CA MET A 875 -25.29 -3.36 24.65
C MET A 875 -24.84 -1.89 24.50
N GLN A 876 -25.55 -0.98 25.17
CA GLN A 876 -25.30 0.45 25.12
C GLN A 876 -25.20 1.04 26.52
N GLN A 877 -24.58 2.20 26.67
CA GLN A 877 -24.60 2.94 27.90
C GLN A 877 -26.04 3.19 28.35
N ARG A 878 -26.28 3.27 29.66
CA ARG A 878 -27.60 3.52 30.22
C ARG A 878 -28.16 4.84 29.71
N MET A 879 -29.38 4.80 29.19
CA MET A 879 -30.12 5.95 28.68
C MET A 879 -31.01 6.55 29.76
N GLU A 880 -31.38 7.81 29.64
CA GLU A 880 -32.30 8.53 30.51
C GLU A 880 -33.56 8.97 29.74
N GLY A 881 -34.61 9.31 30.45
CA GLY A 881 -35.88 9.78 29.87
C GLY A 881 -36.61 8.71 29.06
N ASP A 882 -37.34 9.12 28.02
CA ASP A 882 -38.16 8.22 27.19
C ASP A 882 -37.32 7.20 26.42
N ASP A 883 -36.07 7.53 26.10
CA ASP A 883 -35.17 6.62 25.43
C ASP A 883 -34.75 5.42 26.29
N ALA A 884 -34.79 5.56 27.62
CA ALA A 884 -34.56 4.45 28.57
C ALA A 884 -35.54 3.29 28.40
N MET A 885 -36.76 3.53 27.88
CA MET A 885 -37.74 2.46 27.62
C MET A 885 -37.26 1.43 26.58
N ALA A 886 -36.31 1.81 25.73
CA ALA A 886 -35.65 0.89 24.80
C ALA A 886 -34.74 -0.14 25.51
N GLN A 887 -34.38 0.12 26.76
CA GLN A 887 -33.50 -0.70 27.58
C GLN A 887 -34.27 -1.52 28.64
N VAL A 888 -35.57 -1.30 28.79
CA VAL A 888 -36.41 -2.01 29.77
C VAL A 888 -37.10 -3.18 29.09
N TRP A 889 -36.92 -4.35 29.66
CA TRP A 889 -37.48 -5.60 29.18
C TRP A 889 -38.47 -6.20 30.20
N HIS A 890 -39.72 -6.37 29.78
CA HIS A 890 -40.70 -7.08 30.57
C HIS A 890 -40.49 -8.60 30.43
N ILE A 891 -40.10 -9.25 31.53
CA ILE A 891 -39.82 -10.68 31.55
C ILE A 891 -41.09 -11.41 32.01
N THR A 892 -41.54 -12.38 31.22
CA THR A 892 -42.66 -13.27 31.59
C THR A 892 -42.23 -14.73 31.44
N ASN A 893 -42.68 -15.59 32.37
CA ASN A 893 -42.46 -17.03 32.31
C ASN A 893 -43.44 -17.68 31.32
N ASN A 894 -42.94 -18.53 30.44
CA ASN A 894 -43.77 -19.25 29.46
C ASN A 894 -44.33 -20.58 29.95
N GLY A 895 -44.17 -20.92 31.24
CA GLY A 895 -44.65 -22.15 31.85
C GLY A 895 -43.84 -23.41 31.52
N GLN A 896 -42.74 -23.31 30.78
CA GLN A 896 -41.88 -24.42 30.39
C GLN A 896 -40.42 -24.28 30.87
N GLY A 897 -40.19 -23.41 31.87
CA GLY A 897 -38.87 -23.11 32.37
C GLY A 897 -38.09 -22.08 31.53
N TYR A 898 -38.74 -21.45 30.55
CA TYR A 898 -38.19 -20.41 29.73
C TYR A 898 -38.95 -19.10 29.83
N HIS A 899 -38.38 -18.03 29.40
CA HIS A 899 -38.91 -16.67 29.52
C HIS A 899 -39.02 -15.98 28.17
N ASN A 900 -39.95 -15.06 28.07
CA ASN A 900 -40.02 -14.07 26.99
C ASN A 900 -39.57 -12.72 27.55
N LEU A 901 -38.75 -12.01 26.81
CA LEU A 901 -38.32 -10.64 27.08
C LEU A 901 -39.00 -9.72 26.07
N LYS A 902 -39.91 -8.88 26.56
CA LYS A 902 -40.69 -7.94 25.74
C LYS A 902 -40.24 -6.51 26.01
N SER A 903 -39.78 -5.77 24.99
CA SER A 903 -39.37 -4.38 25.16
C SER A 903 -40.55 -3.48 25.50
N LEU A 904 -40.40 -2.61 26.50
CA LEU A 904 -41.43 -1.64 26.87
C LEU A 904 -41.53 -0.46 25.88
N LYS A 905 -40.51 -0.25 25.04
CA LYS A 905 -40.53 0.81 24.04
C LYS A 905 -41.62 0.62 22.99
N ASP A 906 -41.71 -0.58 22.42
CA ASP A 906 -42.53 -0.87 21.24
C ASP A 906 -43.24 -2.20 21.27
N GLY A 907 -43.08 -2.96 22.36
CA GLY A 907 -43.71 -4.26 22.55
C GLY A 907 -43.10 -5.42 21.77
N LEU A 908 -41.94 -5.22 21.15
CA LEU A 908 -41.21 -6.27 20.42
C LEU A 908 -40.55 -7.26 21.40
N TYR A 909 -40.38 -8.49 20.95
CA TYR A 909 -39.76 -9.56 21.74
C TYR A 909 -38.30 -9.72 21.34
N LEU A 910 -37.45 -9.94 22.31
CA LEU A 910 -36.08 -10.34 22.10
C LEU A 910 -35.99 -11.76 21.55
N GLN A 911 -35.42 -11.91 20.40
CA GLN A 911 -35.10 -13.22 19.81
C GLN A 911 -33.61 -13.34 19.57
N VAL A 912 -33.02 -14.45 19.99
CA VAL A 912 -31.59 -14.74 19.73
C VAL A 912 -31.48 -16.04 18.98
N SER A 913 -31.17 -15.94 17.71
CA SER A 913 -30.82 -17.06 16.83
C SER A 913 -29.34 -17.09 16.54
N THR A 914 -28.87 -16.46 15.46
CA THR A 914 -27.45 -16.18 15.20
C THR A 914 -27.00 -14.86 15.80
N ARG A 915 -27.91 -13.96 16.10
CA ARG A 915 -27.74 -12.65 16.75
C ARG A 915 -29.02 -12.22 17.46
N ALA A 916 -28.86 -11.32 18.41
CA ALA A 916 -30.00 -10.75 19.12
C ALA A 916 -30.72 -9.72 18.24
N THR A 917 -32.04 -9.88 18.08
CA THR A 917 -32.89 -8.96 17.32
C THR A 917 -34.24 -8.77 18.04
N ALA A 918 -34.84 -7.60 17.91
CA ALA A 918 -36.20 -7.34 18.37
C ALA A 918 -37.19 -7.70 17.25
N THR A 919 -38.15 -8.56 17.53
CA THR A 919 -39.12 -9.11 16.56
C THR A 919 -40.53 -9.13 17.09
N GLU A 920 -41.52 -9.30 16.22
CA GLU A 920 -42.92 -9.49 16.60
C GLU A 920 -43.21 -10.90 17.16
N THR A 921 -42.31 -11.86 16.99
CA THR A 921 -42.45 -13.23 17.45
C THR A 921 -41.70 -13.46 18.76
N HIS A 922 -42.29 -14.29 19.63
CA HIS A 922 -41.71 -14.63 20.94
C HIS A 922 -40.34 -15.31 20.77
N GLY A 923 -39.33 -14.82 21.51
CA GLY A 923 -38.10 -15.55 21.78
C GLY A 923 -38.19 -16.37 23.05
N VAL A 924 -37.47 -17.47 23.09
CA VAL A 924 -37.46 -18.37 24.26
C VAL A 924 -36.08 -18.33 24.89
N ILE A 925 -35.97 -17.79 26.12
CA ILE A 925 -34.73 -17.51 26.82
C ILE A 925 -34.68 -18.26 28.13
N GLY A 926 -33.63 -19.05 28.35
CA GLY A 926 -33.32 -19.70 29.61
C GLY A 926 -32.34 -18.89 30.44
N PHE A 927 -32.46 -18.92 31.72
CA PHE A 927 -31.55 -18.28 32.67
C PHE A 927 -30.98 -19.31 33.63
N ARG A 928 -29.65 -19.28 33.81
CA ARG A 928 -28.97 -20.03 34.86
C ARG A 928 -28.34 -19.04 35.83
N LYS A 929 -28.68 -19.13 37.08
CA LYS A 929 -28.15 -18.25 38.13
C LYS A 929 -26.77 -18.75 38.58
N ALA A 930 -25.82 -17.87 38.76
CA ALA A 930 -24.53 -18.21 39.33
C ALA A 930 -24.68 -18.59 40.82
N VAL A 931 -24.07 -19.67 41.24
CA VAL A 931 -24.13 -20.15 42.62
C VAL A 931 -23.35 -19.19 43.53
N GLY A 932 -24.01 -18.60 44.49
CA GLY A 932 -23.40 -17.65 45.44
C GLY A 932 -23.24 -16.21 44.92
N ALA A 933 -23.81 -15.87 43.77
CA ALA A 933 -23.78 -14.54 43.21
C ALA A 933 -25.05 -14.19 42.40
N ASP A 934 -25.36 -12.88 42.27
CA ASP A 934 -26.53 -12.40 41.56
C ASP A 934 -26.24 -12.11 40.09
N TYR A 935 -25.72 -13.10 39.36
CA TYR A 935 -25.44 -13.06 37.93
C TYR A 935 -26.07 -14.23 37.23
N TYR A 936 -26.36 -14.06 35.95
CA TYR A 936 -27.05 -15.03 35.10
C TYR A 936 -26.30 -15.28 33.80
N GLU A 937 -26.26 -16.52 33.38
CA GLU A 937 -25.95 -16.94 32.03
C GLU A 937 -27.27 -17.10 31.27
N LEU A 938 -27.33 -16.54 30.07
CA LEU A 938 -28.49 -16.59 29.20
C LEU A 938 -28.25 -17.54 28.03
N HIS A 939 -29.25 -18.33 27.69
CA HIS A 939 -29.23 -19.28 26.59
C HIS A 939 -30.58 -19.39 25.89
N ASN A 940 -30.61 -19.91 24.65
CA ASN A 940 -31.84 -20.23 23.97
C ASN A 940 -32.27 -21.70 24.23
N LYS A 941 -33.47 -22.06 23.74
CA LYS A 941 -34.03 -23.43 23.90
C LYS A 941 -33.13 -24.54 23.35
N LEU A 942 -32.20 -24.23 22.45
CA LEU A 942 -31.27 -25.20 21.85
C LEU A 942 -29.94 -25.25 22.60
N SER A 943 -29.85 -24.66 23.78
CA SER A 943 -28.62 -24.55 24.58
C SER A 943 -27.50 -23.82 23.86
N TYR A 944 -27.87 -22.82 23.07
CA TYR A 944 -26.90 -21.85 22.52
C TYR A 944 -26.75 -20.73 23.52
N TYR A 945 -25.53 -20.53 24.00
CA TYR A 945 -25.19 -19.50 24.97
C TYR A 945 -24.90 -18.16 24.28
N TRP A 946 -25.24 -17.09 24.96
CA TRP A 946 -25.03 -15.74 24.43
C TRP A 946 -23.59 -15.31 24.63
N GLN A 947 -23.05 -14.61 23.62
CA GLN A 947 -21.69 -14.05 23.59
C GLN A 947 -21.70 -12.73 22.87
N PHE A 948 -20.64 -11.94 23.05
CA PHE A 948 -20.36 -10.80 22.19
C PHE A 948 -19.52 -11.21 20.98
N ASP A 949 -19.82 -10.66 19.82
CA ASP A 949 -18.89 -10.63 18.70
C ASP A 949 -17.89 -9.47 18.87
N ASP A 950 -16.90 -9.39 17.97
CA ASP A 950 -15.86 -8.34 18.02
C ASP A 950 -16.42 -6.90 17.92
N ASN A 951 -17.69 -6.76 17.53
CA ASN A 951 -18.40 -5.48 17.45
C ASN A 951 -19.34 -5.20 18.64
N GLY A 952 -19.29 -6.01 19.67
CA GLY A 952 -20.15 -5.89 20.85
C GLY A 952 -21.62 -6.26 20.59
N THR A 953 -21.93 -7.01 19.52
CA THR A 953 -23.27 -7.52 19.24
C THR A 953 -23.47 -8.86 19.94
N ILE A 954 -24.63 -9.06 20.55
CA ILE A 954 -24.97 -10.36 21.16
C ILE A 954 -25.23 -11.38 20.03
N VAL A 955 -24.48 -12.45 20.04
CA VAL A 955 -24.63 -13.61 19.16
C VAL A 955 -24.83 -14.88 19.99
N SER A 956 -25.45 -15.90 19.43
CA SER A 956 -25.54 -17.20 20.07
C SER A 956 -24.50 -18.15 19.53
N ASN A 957 -23.86 -18.92 20.41
CA ASN A 957 -22.88 -19.92 20.01
C ASN A 957 -23.22 -21.31 20.58
N VAL A 958 -22.88 -22.35 19.83
CA VAL A 958 -23.11 -23.77 20.16
C VAL A 958 -22.16 -24.27 21.25
N LEU A 959 -21.10 -23.54 21.55
CA LEU A 959 -20.09 -23.99 22.50
C LEU A 959 -20.62 -23.91 23.91
N LYS A 960 -20.65 -25.08 24.58
CA LYS A 960 -20.84 -25.18 26.02
C LYS A 960 -19.77 -24.33 26.71
N ALA A 961 -20.14 -23.74 27.85
CA ALA A 961 -19.11 -23.12 28.70
C ALA A 961 -17.94 -24.10 28.98
N PRO A 962 -16.69 -23.62 29.06
CA PRO A 962 -16.35 -22.22 28.97
C PRO A 962 -16.25 -21.75 27.52
N CYS A 963 -17.01 -20.77 27.15
CA CYS A 963 -16.76 -20.06 25.91
C CYS A 963 -15.74 -18.95 26.15
N ASN A 964 -15.04 -18.54 25.11
CA ASN A 964 -13.98 -17.52 25.20
C ASN A 964 -14.50 -16.14 25.67
N TYR A 965 -15.84 -15.94 25.69
CA TYR A 965 -16.49 -14.70 26.11
C TYR A 965 -17.79 -15.04 26.85
N PRO A 966 -17.71 -15.57 28.06
CA PRO A 966 -18.93 -15.83 28.85
C PRO A 966 -19.57 -14.50 29.22
N LEU A 967 -20.80 -14.29 28.80
CA LEU A 967 -21.61 -13.16 29.23
C LEU A 967 -22.22 -13.45 30.59
N VAL A 968 -21.84 -12.67 31.56
CA VAL A 968 -22.45 -12.68 32.88
C VAL A 968 -23.41 -11.49 32.97
N PHE A 969 -24.69 -11.76 32.95
CA PHE A 969 -25.72 -10.73 33.02
C PHE A 969 -26.19 -10.52 34.47
N GLN A 970 -26.52 -9.28 34.77
CA GLN A 970 -27.15 -8.87 36.00
C GLN A 970 -28.54 -8.32 35.64
N LEU A 971 -29.54 -8.74 36.37
CA LEU A 971 -30.91 -8.28 36.23
C LEU A 971 -31.24 -7.29 37.35
N PHE A 972 -31.70 -6.10 37.00
CA PHE A 972 -32.16 -5.11 37.95
C PHE A 972 -33.65 -4.85 37.72
N ASP A 973 -34.45 -5.03 38.76
CA ASP A 973 -35.87 -4.64 38.76
C ASP A 973 -35.95 -3.11 38.65
N VAL A 974 -36.66 -2.62 37.62
CA VAL A 974 -36.85 -1.19 37.37
C VAL A 974 -37.54 -0.47 38.53
N ASN A 975 -38.33 -1.20 39.31
CA ASN A 975 -39.07 -0.67 40.48
C ASN A 975 -38.23 -0.73 41.76
N ALA A 976 -37.09 -1.37 41.78
CA ALA A 976 -36.19 -1.35 42.92
C ALA A 976 -35.64 0.08 43.15
N ILE A 977 -35.85 0.64 44.33
CA ILE A 977 -35.67 2.07 44.67
C ILE A 977 -34.23 2.57 44.63
N SER A 978 -33.27 1.71 44.42
CA SER A 978 -31.90 2.14 44.07
C SER A 978 -31.19 1.01 43.30
N LEU A 979 -30.82 1.30 42.09
CA LEU A 979 -29.67 0.60 41.53
C LEU A 979 -28.49 0.79 42.49
N PRO A 980 -27.74 -0.26 42.83
CA PRO A 980 -26.51 -0.05 43.59
C PRO A 980 -25.71 1.04 42.91
N ASP A 981 -25.37 2.06 43.66
CA ASP A 981 -24.49 3.12 43.18
C ASP A 981 -23.20 2.43 42.74
N VAL A 982 -22.97 2.35 41.43
CA VAL A 982 -21.80 1.71 40.84
C VAL A 982 -20.49 2.49 41.16
N THR A 983 -20.62 3.46 42.08
CA THR A 983 -19.57 4.37 42.46
C THR A 983 -18.60 3.88 43.51
N GLU A 984 -18.78 2.72 44.13
CA GLU A 984 -17.92 2.37 45.27
C GLU A 984 -16.77 1.38 45.01
N ASP A 985 -16.61 0.77 43.80
CA ASP A 985 -15.46 -0.13 43.57
C ASP A 985 -14.83 -0.02 42.18
N MET A 986 -15.09 1.10 41.46
CA MET A 986 -14.38 1.41 40.22
C MET A 986 -13.32 2.46 40.47
N SER A 987 -12.18 2.08 41.06
CA SER A 987 -10.96 2.80 40.78
C SER A 987 -10.66 2.60 39.29
N CYS A 988 -11.10 3.59 38.50
CA CYS A 988 -10.83 3.64 37.06
C CYS A 988 -9.32 3.52 36.88
N THR A 989 -8.84 2.34 36.48
CA THR A 989 -7.42 2.11 36.27
C THR A 989 -7.08 2.60 34.89
N ILE A 990 -6.45 3.77 34.84
CA ILE A 990 -6.04 4.42 33.61
C ILE A 990 -4.55 4.14 33.44
N TYR A 991 -4.18 3.64 32.30
CA TYR A 991 -2.78 3.43 31.92
C TYR A 991 -2.45 4.22 30.66
N ASN A 992 -1.22 4.72 30.55
CA ASN A 992 -0.69 5.18 29.27
C ASN A 992 -0.29 3.98 28.39
N ILE A 993 0.12 4.25 27.17
CA ILE A 993 0.58 3.22 26.21
C ILE A 993 1.80 2.43 26.67
N MET A 994 2.54 2.92 27.65
CA MET A 994 3.69 2.26 28.25
C MET A 994 3.31 1.41 29.46
N GLY A 995 2.01 1.24 29.75
CA GLY A 995 1.53 0.46 30.88
C GLY A 995 1.63 1.14 32.23
N GLN A 996 1.94 2.43 32.30
CA GLN A 996 2.03 3.18 33.55
C GLN A 996 0.64 3.63 33.99
N LYS A 997 0.28 3.37 35.26
CA LYS A 997 -0.97 3.81 35.85
C LYS A 997 -0.98 5.34 36.00
N LEU A 998 -2.03 5.96 35.51
CA LEU A 998 -2.25 7.40 35.57
C LEU A 998 -3.34 7.71 36.60
N SER A 999 -3.22 8.85 37.26
CA SER A 999 -4.27 9.39 38.15
C SER A 999 -5.41 10.02 37.38
N GLN A 1000 -5.21 10.41 36.13
CA GLN A 1000 -6.19 10.93 35.20
C GLN A 1000 -5.74 10.69 33.75
N PRO A 1001 -6.67 10.65 32.77
CA PRO A 1001 -6.32 10.49 31.38
C PRO A 1001 -5.45 11.63 30.87
N VAL A 1002 -4.50 11.31 29.98
CA VAL A 1002 -3.63 12.31 29.33
C VAL A 1002 -3.97 12.38 27.85
N LYS A 1003 -3.60 13.49 27.20
CA LYS A 1003 -3.75 13.64 25.74
C LYS A 1003 -2.99 12.51 25.03
N GLY A 1004 -3.65 11.88 24.05
CA GLY A 1004 -3.13 10.74 23.32
C GLY A 1004 -3.83 9.42 23.69
N LEU A 1005 -3.21 8.28 23.37
CA LEU A 1005 -3.79 6.97 23.61
C LEU A 1005 -3.65 6.56 25.09
N ASN A 1006 -4.79 6.30 25.73
CA ASN A 1006 -4.89 5.79 27.10
C ASN A 1006 -5.52 4.40 27.07
N ILE A 1007 -5.20 3.56 28.05
CA ILE A 1007 -5.87 2.30 28.32
C ILE A 1007 -6.71 2.51 29.58
N ILE A 1008 -8.02 2.63 29.42
CA ILE A 1008 -8.96 2.86 30.53
C ILE A 1008 -9.80 1.61 30.66
N ASN A 1009 -9.72 0.93 31.81
CA ASN A 1009 -10.41 -0.33 32.06
C ASN A 1009 -10.20 -1.37 30.93
N GLY A 1010 -8.95 -1.49 30.46
CA GLY A 1010 -8.59 -2.42 29.38
C GLY A 1010 -8.92 -1.97 27.96
N LYS A 1011 -9.58 -0.82 27.75
CA LYS A 1011 -9.91 -0.29 26.42
C LYS A 1011 -8.94 0.80 25.99
N LYS A 1012 -8.53 0.80 24.71
CA LYS A 1012 -7.74 1.87 24.10
C LYS A 1012 -8.64 3.06 23.80
N ILE A 1013 -8.37 4.20 24.41
CA ILE A 1013 -9.13 5.44 24.22
C ILE A 1013 -8.16 6.55 23.84
N ILE A 1014 -8.40 7.20 22.72
CA ILE A 1014 -7.62 8.36 22.27
C ILE A 1014 -8.33 9.61 22.75
N LEU A 1015 -7.62 10.44 23.54
CA LEU A 1015 -8.09 11.76 23.93
C LEU A 1015 -7.35 12.82 23.11
N ASN A 1016 -8.11 13.63 22.42
CA ASN A 1016 -7.61 14.70 21.55
C ASN A 1016 -7.06 15.91 22.34
#